data_5ca94fa598647b2865b773fa7b0cce26
#
_entry.id   5ca94fa598647b2865b773fa7b0cce26
#
_cell.length_a   1.000
_cell.length_b   1.000
_cell.length_c   1.000
_cell.angle_alpha   90.00
_cell.angle_beta   90.00
_cell.angle_gamma   90.00
#
_symmetry.space_group_name_H-M   'P 1'
#
loop_
_entity.id
_entity.type
_entity.pdbx_description
1 polymer ?
#
loop_
_entity_poly.entity_id
_entity_poly.type
_entity_poly.pdbx_seq_one_letter_code
_entity_poly.pdbx_strand_id
1 'polypeptide(L)'
;MAALAEIHWSGSEQDRQALESRTDWSHLRGLEELWPALDSLYGEALALEAPHAAPAESLSYRQLRRGIETAAAGFAALGVKPGDVVALFAENGPRWLLADQGLMRAGAADAVRGSSAPAEELRYILDDCGAKGLVVESAALLQSLDLGPERLARLRFVVLLCGKASSSQALDDQAHGGGAGDGAPPCLSWEDFLDRGAQAPPPTPPAGGEQRLATLLYTSGTTGQPKGVPLSHANLLHQLRHLGVAVAPSPGDRVLSVLPIWHAYERSAEYFLLSCGCRQTYTTLRHLRQDLQVVRPQYLISVPRLWEALLSGFEDALAAMPASRQRLLNLALANGRRFCLCRRQALDRTLEPEPPLRRVSAALEVGLRWPLQRLADTLFWPKVRQQLAGGQLRTAISGGGALALHVDGFFEVIGIELLVGYGLTETSPVLTCRRPWLNRRGSSGQPLPGTALRIVDPESGALLRLGERGRVLARGPQVMGGYFGKPDATAKVLDAEGWFDTGDLGRLLADGCLVLTGRAKDTIVLSSGENIEPGPLEEALVESALVEQVMLVGQDRRQLGALVVPRREALAAFAAAAGLPPLNPDPDTPLEPVDPALLRALKSEFNRVLAARPGSRPDERLAGVALVAPFTLDNGLLTQTLKQRRDRITERDGAAIEAIYAS
;
A
#
# COMPACT_ATOMS: atom_id res chain seq x y z
N MET A 1 18.55 22.83 26.23
CA MET A 1 17.13 22.81 25.78
C MET A 1 16.95 21.57 24.91
N ALA A 2 15.94 20.74 25.16
CA ALA A 2 15.66 19.60 24.30
C ALA A 2 15.20 20.12 22.91
N ALA A 3 15.67 19.47 21.84
CA ALA A 3 15.29 19.86 20.48
C ALA A 3 13.81 19.64 20.23
N LEU A 4 13.18 20.54 19.49
CA LEU A 4 11.77 20.44 19.10
C LEU A 4 11.58 19.36 18.01
N ALA A 5 10.42 18.74 17.98
CA ALA A 5 10.06 17.70 17.03
C ALA A 5 9.58 18.31 15.70
N GLU A 6 10.42 19.12 15.09
CA GLU A 6 10.29 19.61 13.74
C GLU A 6 11.57 19.30 12.98
N ILE A 7 11.43 18.68 11.82
CA ILE A 7 12.54 18.38 10.93
C ILE A 7 12.22 18.78 9.50
N HIS A 8 13.25 19.24 8.83
CA HIS A 8 13.26 19.42 7.37
C HIS A 8 14.26 18.43 6.79
N TRP A 9 14.00 17.94 5.59
CA TRP A 9 15.00 17.12 4.92
C TRP A 9 16.32 17.88 4.79
N SER A 10 17.37 17.34 5.39
CA SER A 10 18.72 17.92 5.31
C SER A 10 19.63 17.18 4.33
N GLY A 11 19.24 15.96 3.93
CA GLY A 11 20.00 15.09 3.05
C GLY A 11 21.36 14.66 3.60
N SER A 12 21.56 13.37 3.73
CA SER A 12 22.89 12.83 3.97
C SER A 12 23.73 12.91 2.70
N GLU A 13 25.04 12.69 2.82
CA GLU A 13 25.91 12.54 1.65
C GLU A 13 25.45 11.38 0.76
N GLN A 14 25.03 10.27 1.39
CA GLN A 14 24.49 9.12 0.67
C GLN A 14 23.18 9.44 -0.05
N ASP A 15 22.27 10.26 0.55
CA ASP A 15 21.06 10.72 -0.13
C ASP A 15 21.40 11.51 -1.40
N ARG A 16 22.34 12.45 -1.31
CA ARG A 16 22.77 13.27 -2.46
C ARG A 16 23.38 12.41 -3.56
N GLN A 17 24.32 11.54 -3.21
CA GLN A 17 24.95 10.61 -4.17
C GLN A 17 23.93 9.68 -4.84
N ALA A 18 22.94 9.19 -4.09
CA ALA A 18 21.88 8.34 -4.62
C ALA A 18 21.02 9.09 -5.65
N LEU A 19 20.71 10.36 -5.42
CA LEU A 19 19.95 11.19 -6.36
C LEU A 19 20.78 11.58 -7.58
N GLU A 20 22.01 12.03 -7.39
CA GLU A 20 22.94 12.43 -8.46
C GLU A 20 23.28 11.25 -9.40
N SER A 21 23.22 10.02 -8.90
CA SER A 21 23.42 8.82 -9.73
C SER A 21 22.24 8.48 -10.64
N ARG A 22 21.12 9.22 -10.57
CA ARG A 22 19.91 9.01 -11.36
C ARG A 22 19.81 9.98 -12.52
N THR A 23 18.98 9.65 -13.51
CA THR A 23 18.63 10.59 -14.58
C THR A 23 17.96 11.80 -13.97
N ASP A 24 18.43 12.99 -14.37
CA ASP A 24 17.82 14.26 -13.93
C ASP A 24 16.51 14.53 -14.69
N TRP A 25 15.41 14.47 -13.97
CA TRP A 25 14.06 14.76 -14.47
C TRP A 25 13.56 16.16 -14.06
N SER A 26 14.44 17.06 -13.62
CA SER A 26 14.07 18.42 -13.18
C SER A 26 13.49 19.29 -14.30
N HIS A 27 13.83 18.99 -15.55
CA HIS A 27 13.36 19.69 -16.73
C HIS A 27 11.91 19.36 -17.13
N LEU A 28 11.34 18.24 -16.66
CA LEU A 28 9.97 17.86 -16.98
C LEU A 28 8.97 18.81 -16.35
N ARG A 29 7.95 19.20 -17.11
CA ARG A 29 6.81 20.04 -16.69
C ARG A 29 5.50 19.28 -16.61
N GLY A 30 5.48 18.03 -17.06
CA GLY A 30 4.38 17.09 -16.96
C GLY A 30 4.88 15.67 -17.08
N LEU A 31 4.15 14.71 -16.52
CA LEU A 31 4.52 13.28 -16.60
C LEU A 31 4.50 12.76 -18.03
N GLU A 32 3.64 13.34 -18.89
CA GLU A 32 3.55 12.99 -20.30
C GLU A 32 4.85 13.26 -21.08
N GLU A 33 5.72 14.13 -20.56
CA GLU A 33 7.02 14.45 -21.18
C GLU A 33 8.07 13.38 -20.91
N LEU A 34 7.81 12.47 -19.97
CA LEU A 34 8.72 11.37 -19.62
C LEU A 34 8.90 10.39 -20.79
N TRP A 35 7.84 10.05 -21.49
CA TRP A 35 7.82 8.95 -22.45
C TRP A 35 8.71 9.14 -23.69
N PRO A 36 8.78 10.33 -24.30
CA PRO A 36 9.76 10.60 -25.37
C PRO A 36 11.21 10.43 -24.92
N ALA A 37 11.53 10.84 -23.69
CA ALA A 37 12.86 10.67 -23.13
C ALA A 37 13.19 9.20 -22.88
N LEU A 38 12.23 8.41 -22.37
CA LEU A 38 12.40 6.97 -22.16
C LEU A 38 12.56 6.18 -23.46
N ASP A 39 11.83 6.55 -24.53
CA ASP A 39 12.07 5.95 -25.87
C ASP A 39 13.48 6.24 -26.36
N SER A 40 13.97 7.46 -26.16
CA SER A 40 15.36 7.80 -26.53
C SER A 40 16.41 7.01 -25.75
N LEU A 41 16.15 6.74 -24.46
CA LEU A 41 17.10 6.03 -23.59
C LEU A 41 17.02 4.51 -23.75
N TYR A 42 15.83 3.95 -23.89
CA TYR A 42 15.59 2.50 -23.75
C TYR A 42 14.93 1.86 -24.98
N GLY A 43 14.30 2.61 -25.85
CA GLY A 43 13.73 2.25 -27.15
C GLY A 43 13.09 0.86 -27.23
N GLU A 44 13.83 -0.10 -27.79
CA GLU A 44 13.35 -1.47 -28.01
C GLU A 44 13.37 -2.35 -26.74
N ALA A 45 13.93 -1.86 -25.62
CA ALA A 45 13.89 -2.61 -24.38
C ALA A 45 12.42 -2.81 -23.93
N LEU A 46 12.15 -3.98 -23.39
CA LEU A 46 10.82 -4.32 -22.89
C LEU A 46 10.48 -3.48 -21.64
N ALA A 47 9.36 -2.78 -21.68
CA ALA A 47 8.88 -1.94 -20.59
C ALA A 47 7.80 -2.66 -19.76
N LEU A 48 6.76 -3.17 -20.43
CA LEU A 48 5.58 -3.75 -19.79
C LEU A 48 5.29 -5.16 -20.30
N GLU A 49 4.76 -5.99 -19.40
CA GLU A 49 4.21 -7.30 -19.71
C GLU A 49 2.96 -7.56 -18.89
N ALA A 50 1.95 -8.15 -19.53
CA ALA A 50 0.72 -8.64 -18.93
C ALA A 50 0.47 -10.08 -19.40
N PRO A 51 1.16 -11.08 -18.82
CA PRO A 51 1.10 -12.46 -19.29
C PRO A 51 -0.27 -13.12 -19.06
N HIS A 52 -1.06 -12.58 -18.13
CA HIS A 52 -2.40 -13.08 -17.80
C HIS A 52 -3.53 -12.29 -18.49
N ALA A 53 -3.22 -11.27 -19.29
CA ALA A 53 -4.20 -10.60 -20.13
C ALA A 53 -4.65 -11.52 -21.28
N ALA A 54 -5.84 -11.29 -21.80
CA ALA A 54 -6.40 -12.07 -22.90
C ALA A 54 -6.73 -11.16 -24.10
N PRO A 55 -5.86 -11.12 -25.14
CA PRO A 55 -4.58 -11.82 -25.27
C PRO A 55 -3.48 -11.27 -24.36
N ALA A 56 -2.43 -12.07 -24.11
CA ALA A 56 -1.24 -11.61 -23.41
C ALA A 56 -0.57 -10.44 -24.16
N GLU A 57 -0.18 -9.41 -23.42
CA GLU A 57 0.37 -8.18 -23.98
C GLU A 57 1.80 -7.94 -23.50
N SER A 58 2.62 -7.39 -24.38
CA SER A 58 3.97 -6.89 -24.05
C SER A 58 4.29 -5.67 -24.88
N LEU A 59 4.92 -4.65 -24.27
CA LEU A 59 5.27 -3.39 -24.93
C LEU A 59 6.73 -3.02 -24.65
N SER A 60 7.48 -2.66 -25.70
CA SER A 60 8.74 -1.96 -25.54
C SER A 60 8.51 -0.49 -25.16
N TYR A 61 9.55 0.21 -24.69
CA TYR A 61 9.46 1.64 -24.37
C TYR A 61 9.01 2.45 -25.59
N ARG A 62 9.49 2.09 -26.79
CA ARG A 62 9.05 2.71 -28.05
C ARG A 62 7.58 2.46 -28.35
N GLN A 63 7.11 1.23 -28.18
CA GLN A 63 5.70 0.89 -28.38
C GLN A 63 4.82 1.59 -27.36
N LEU A 64 5.28 1.66 -26.10
CA LEU A 64 4.58 2.38 -25.03
C LEU A 64 4.42 3.87 -25.38
N ARG A 65 5.51 4.57 -25.77
CA ARG A 65 5.43 5.95 -26.21
C ARG A 65 4.43 6.15 -27.36
N ARG A 66 4.56 5.33 -28.42
CA ARG A 66 3.65 5.42 -29.58
C ARG A 66 2.19 5.18 -29.18
N GLY A 67 1.94 4.19 -28.35
CA GLY A 67 0.60 3.90 -27.82
C GLY A 67 0.00 5.08 -27.05
N ILE A 68 0.81 5.72 -26.21
CA ILE A 68 0.40 6.93 -25.45
C ILE A 68 0.05 8.10 -26.41
N GLU A 69 0.86 8.34 -27.43
CA GLU A 69 0.62 9.39 -28.43
C GLU A 69 -0.66 9.10 -29.23
N THR A 70 -0.86 7.84 -29.63
CA THR A 70 -2.07 7.40 -30.34
C THR A 70 -3.30 7.54 -29.45
N ALA A 71 -3.23 7.13 -28.19
CA ALA A 71 -4.34 7.31 -27.24
C ALA A 71 -4.66 8.79 -27.01
N ALA A 72 -3.64 9.63 -26.89
CA ALA A 72 -3.83 11.09 -26.74
C ALA A 72 -4.55 11.71 -27.95
N ALA A 73 -4.15 11.33 -29.17
CA ALA A 73 -4.82 11.75 -30.39
C ALA A 73 -6.26 11.25 -30.47
N GLY A 74 -6.51 10.00 -30.03
CA GLY A 74 -7.84 9.42 -29.91
C GLY A 74 -8.76 10.19 -28.96
N PHE A 75 -8.28 10.54 -27.77
CA PHE A 75 -9.01 11.36 -26.81
C PHE A 75 -9.30 12.78 -27.37
N ALA A 76 -8.31 13.41 -27.99
CA ALA A 76 -8.51 14.72 -28.64
C ALA A 76 -9.58 14.63 -29.75
N ALA A 77 -9.57 13.56 -30.58
CA ALA A 77 -10.56 13.31 -31.62
C ALA A 77 -11.96 13.01 -31.08
N LEU A 78 -12.06 12.56 -29.83
CA LEU A 78 -13.32 12.40 -29.08
C LEU A 78 -13.75 13.70 -28.34
N GLY A 79 -13.03 14.79 -28.56
CA GLY A 79 -13.37 16.11 -28.04
C GLY A 79 -12.88 16.38 -26.61
N VAL A 80 -11.92 15.60 -26.11
CA VAL A 80 -11.23 15.89 -24.83
C VAL A 80 -10.43 17.19 -24.98
N LYS A 81 -10.58 18.08 -24.01
CA LYS A 81 -9.92 19.38 -23.97
C LYS A 81 -9.00 19.49 -22.76
N PRO A 82 -7.96 20.31 -22.81
CA PRO A 82 -7.15 20.62 -21.64
C PRO A 82 -8.01 21.06 -20.44
N GLY A 83 -7.77 20.45 -19.28
CA GLY A 83 -8.54 20.68 -18.05
C GLY A 83 -9.80 19.83 -17.88
N ASP A 84 -10.20 19.04 -18.90
CA ASP A 84 -11.27 18.06 -18.71
C ASP A 84 -10.84 16.93 -17.73
N VAL A 85 -11.84 16.33 -17.09
CA VAL A 85 -11.66 15.09 -16.30
C VAL A 85 -12.35 13.95 -17.01
N VAL A 86 -11.69 12.80 -17.11
CA VAL A 86 -12.23 11.56 -17.68
C VAL A 86 -12.18 10.46 -16.61
N ALA A 87 -13.28 9.78 -16.37
CA ALA A 87 -13.31 8.66 -15.45
C ALA A 87 -12.60 7.45 -16.07
N LEU A 88 -11.73 6.77 -15.30
CA LEU A 88 -10.99 5.57 -15.72
C LEU A 88 -11.17 4.47 -14.66
N PHE A 89 -12.06 3.52 -14.96
CA PHE A 89 -12.45 2.44 -14.07
C PHE A 89 -11.98 1.09 -14.61
N ALA A 90 -10.80 0.65 -14.16
CA ALA A 90 -10.20 -0.59 -14.61
C ALA A 90 -9.10 -1.07 -13.63
N GLU A 91 -8.72 -2.33 -13.75
CA GLU A 91 -7.60 -2.92 -13.03
C GLU A 91 -6.28 -2.73 -13.80
N ASN A 92 -5.18 -3.22 -13.21
CA ASN A 92 -3.83 -3.06 -13.74
C ASN A 92 -3.67 -3.66 -15.15
N GLY A 93 -2.97 -2.93 -16.01
CA GLY A 93 -2.60 -3.46 -17.33
C GLY A 93 -2.01 -2.39 -18.25
N PRO A 94 -1.39 -2.80 -19.37
CA PRO A 94 -0.79 -1.87 -20.32
C PRO A 94 -1.80 -0.84 -20.85
N ARG A 95 -3.04 -1.26 -21.12
CA ARG A 95 -4.10 -0.37 -21.64
C ARG A 95 -4.51 0.69 -20.64
N TRP A 96 -4.47 0.36 -19.33
CA TRP A 96 -4.71 1.34 -18.26
C TRP A 96 -3.66 2.46 -18.32
N LEU A 97 -2.37 2.11 -18.39
CA LEU A 97 -1.28 3.09 -18.46
C LEU A 97 -1.32 3.91 -19.74
N LEU A 98 -1.65 3.29 -20.88
CA LEU A 98 -1.84 4.00 -22.16
C LEU A 98 -2.98 5.01 -22.09
N ALA A 99 -4.10 4.66 -21.46
CA ALA A 99 -5.24 5.57 -21.28
C ALA A 99 -4.89 6.72 -20.33
N ASP A 100 -4.30 6.42 -19.17
CA ASP A 100 -3.85 7.38 -18.17
C ASP A 100 -2.90 8.44 -18.79
N GLN A 101 -1.82 7.97 -19.38
CA GLN A 101 -0.80 8.86 -19.95
C GLN A 101 -1.27 9.53 -21.25
N GLY A 102 -2.15 8.87 -21.99
CA GLY A 102 -2.83 9.47 -23.15
C GLY A 102 -3.70 10.66 -22.76
N LEU A 103 -4.45 10.57 -21.65
CA LEU A 103 -5.23 11.68 -21.11
C LEU A 103 -4.33 12.82 -20.65
N MET A 104 -3.27 12.55 -19.90
CA MET A 104 -2.30 13.57 -19.48
C MET A 104 -1.65 14.26 -20.68
N ARG A 105 -1.31 13.52 -21.74
CA ARG A 105 -0.73 14.05 -22.99
C ARG A 105 -1.73 14.90 -23.77
N ALA A 106 -3.02 14.60 -23.67
CA ALA A 106 -4.10 15.44 -24.23
C ALA A 106 -4.42 16.66 -23.33
N GLY A 107 -3.77 16.81 -22.18
CA GLY A 107 -3.96 17.91 -21.23
C GLY A 107 -5.13 17.72 -20.27
N ALA A 108 -5.71 16.54 -20.22
CA ALA A 108 -6.79 16.16 -19.31
C ALA A 108 -6.25 15.41 -18.08
N ALA A 109 -7.09 15.31 -17.07
CA ALA A 109 -6.84 14.48 -15.90
C ALA A 109 -7.75 13.25 -15.92
N ASP A 110 -7.32 12.16 -15.28
CA ASP A 110 -8.19 11.03 -15.00
C ASP A 110 -8.79 11.09 -13.58
N ALA A 111 -9.96 10.47 -13.41
CA ALA A 111 -10.53 10.14 -12.11
C ALA A 111 -10.58 8.62 -12.00
N VAL A 112 -9.73 8.04 -11.16
CA VAL A 112 -9.43 6.61 -11.22
C VAL A 112 -10.03 5.80 -10.09
N ARG A 113 -10.45 4.57 -10.43
CA ARG A 113 -10.88 3.55 -9.46
C ARG A 113 -10.77 2.15 -10.07
N GLY A 114 -10.61 1.13 -9.20
CA GLY A 114 -10.65 -0.27 -9.66
C GLY A 114 -12.04 -0.69 -10.12
N SER A 115 -12.09 -1.57 -11.12
CA SER A 115 -13.33 -2.11 -11.70
C SER A 115 -14.18 -2.92 -10.72
N SER A 116 -13.53 -3.46 -9.69
CA SER A 116 -14.18 -4.23 -8.62
C SER A 116 -14.83 -3.38 -7.51
N ALA A 117 -14.77 -2.04 -7.61
CA ALA A 117 -15.48 -1.16 -6.68
C ALA A 117 -17.00 -1.26 -6.85
N PRO A 118 -17.80 -1.05 -5.80
CA PRO A 118 -19.25 -1.04 -5.91
C PRO A 118 -19.75 -0.05 -6.98
N ALA A 119 -20.75 -0.45 -7.78
CA ALA A 119 -21.29 0.39 -8.85
C ALA A 119 -21.79 1.75 -8.35
N GLU A 120 -22.34 1.82 -7.14
CA GLU A 120 -22.77 3.06 -6.49
C GLU A 120 -21.58 4.01 -6.25
N GLU A 121 -20.44 3.48 -5.81
CA GLU A 121 -19.22 4.26 -5.61
C GLU A 121 -18.69 4.80 -6.94
N LEU A 122 -18.67 3.98 -7.99
CA LEU A 122 -18.23 4.39 -9.32
C LEU A 122 -19.15 5.47 -9.93
N ARG A 123 -20.47 5.33 -9.77
CA ARG A 123 -21.42 6.38 -10.16
C ARG A 123 -21.20 7.69 -9.40
N TYR A 124 -20.98 7.59 -8.08
CA TYR A 124 -20.67 8.76 -7.26
C TYR A 124 -19.41 9.48 -7.77
N ILE A 125 -18.34 8.74 -8.05
CA ILE A 125 -17.08 9.30 -8.57
C ILE A 125 -17.31 10.00 -9.91
N LEU A 126 -18.07 9.36 -10.83
CA LEU A 126 -18.41 9.93 -12.14
C LEU A 126 -19.13 11.26 -12.00
N ASP A 127 -20.08 11.36 -11.08
CA ASP A 127 -20.87 12.56 -10.82
C ASP A 127 -20.01 13.64 -10.10
N ASP A 128 -19.29 13.28 -9.04
CA ASP A 128 -18.51 14.19 -8.19
C ASP A 128 -17.37 14.87 -8.96
N CYS A 129 -16.68 14.13 -9.85
CA CYS A 129 -15.61 14.71 -10.69
C CYS A 129 -16.12 15.43 -11.93
N GLY A 130 -17.40 15.34 -12.26
CA GLY A 130 -17.99 15.95 -13.46
C GLY A 130 -17.39 15.44 -14.77
N ALA A 131 -17.09 14.14 -14.84
CA ALA A 131 -16.38 13.50 -15.94
C ALA A 131 -17.01 13.81 -17.30
N LYS A 132 -16.17 14.09 -18.30
CA LYS A 132 -16.58 14.38 -19.69
C LYS A 132 -16.53 13.15 -20.60
N GLY A 133 -15.89 12.09 -20.16
CA GLY A 133 -15.81 10.79 -20.82
C GLY A 133 -15.60 9.70 -19.81
N LEU A 134 -15.79 8.46 -20.24
CA LEU A 134 -15.65 7.26 -19.43
C LEU A 134 -14.79 6.24 -20.17
N VAL A 135 -13.73 5.81 -19.52
CA VAL A 135 -12.93 4.64 -19.91
C VAL A 135 -13.22 3.54 -18.89
N VAL A 136 -13.72 2.41 -19.33
CA VAL A 136 -14.07 1.30 -18.42
C VAL A 136 -13.44 0.01 -18.89
N GLU A 137 -13.18 -0.89 -17.96
CA GLU A 137 -12.51 -2.16 -18.24
C GLU A 137 -13.27 -3.01 -19.26
N SER A 138 -14.59 -3.14 -19.14
CA SER A 138 -15.39 -4.04 -19.97
C SER A 138 -16.85 -3.58 -20.13
N ALA A 139 -17.52 -4.16 -21.13
CA ALA A 139 -18.95 -3.97 -21.34
C ALA A 139 -19.80 -4.47 -20.14
N ALA A 140 -19.36 -5.54 -19.47
CA ALA A 140 -20.04 -6.05 -18.28
C ALA A 140 -20.00 -5.04 -17.13
N LEU A 141 -18.86 -4.38 -16.91
CA LEU A 141 -18.76 -3.30 -15.93
C LEU A 141 -19.66 -2.13 -16.33
N LEU A 142 -19.60 -1.68 -17.58
CA LEU A 142 -20.46 -0.60 -18.09
C LEU A 142 -21.94 -0.90 -17.83
N GLN A 143 -22.38 -2.12 -18.12
CA GLN A 143 -23.75 -2.55 -17.87
C GLN A 143 -24.11 -2.50 -16.38
N SER A 144 -23.21 -2.97 -15.49
CA SER A 144 -23.44 -2.97 -14.05
C SER A 144 -23.52 -1.56 -13.45
N LEU A 145 -22.94 -0.56 -14.14
CA LEU A 145 -23.00 0.82 -13.68
C LEU A 145 -24.40 1.40 -13.79
N ASP A 146 -25.26 0.92 -14.67
CA ASP A 146 -26.64 1.42 -14.84
C ASP A 146 -26.71 2.96 -14.80
N LEU A 147 -26.05 3.60 -15.76
CA LEU A 147 -25.80 5.05 -15.71
C LEU A 147 -27.06 5.88 -15.94
N GLY A 148 -28.05 5.34 -16.65
CA GLY A 148 -29.25 6.05 -17.04
C GLY A 148 -29.00 7.18 -18.07
N PRO A 149 -30.08 7.67 -18.72
CA PRO A 149 -29.94 8.62 -19.83
C PRO A 149 -29.32 9.97 -19.42
N GLU A 150 -29.57 10.44 -18.20
CA GLU A 150 -29.05 11.74 -17.74
C GLU A 150 -27.52 11.74 -17.59
N ARG A 151 -26.92 10.65 -17.06
CA ARG A 151 -25.46 10.53 -16.95
C ARG A 151 -24.81 10.31 -18.30
N LEU A 152 -25.43 9.44 -19.14
CA LEU A 152 -24.96 9.20 -20.50
C LEU A 152 -24.90 10.48 -21.32
N ALA A 153 -25.93 11.32 -21.25
CA ALA A 153 -25.97 12.61 -21.97
C ALA A 153 -24.87 13.61 -21.56
N ARG A 154 -24.27 13.45 -20.39
CA ARG A 154 -23.14 14.30 -19.94
C ARG A 154 -21.79 13.83 -20.49
N LEU A 155 -21.70 12.55 -20.92
CA LEU A 155 -20.47 11.95 -21.44
C LEU A 155 -20.36 12.25 -22.95
N ARG A 156 -19.16 12.56 -23.40
CA ARG A 156 -18.85 12.72 -24.83
C ARG A 156 -18.55 11.37 -25.50
N PHE A 157 -18.07 10.40 -24.73
CA PHE A 157 -17.69 9.06 -25.22
C PHE A 157 -17.60 8.05 -24.07
N VAL A 158 -17.65 6.77 -24.44
CA VAL A 158 -17.26 5.63 -23.62
C VAL A 158 -16.22 4.81 -24.39
N VAL A 159 -15.13 4.40 -23.71
CA VAL A 159 -14.11 3.51 -24.28
C VAL A 159 -14.02 2.25 -23.42
N LEU A 160 -14.08 1.08 -24.04
CA LEU A 160 -13.91 -0.22 -23.40
C LEU A 160 -12.47 -0.70 -23.55
N LEU A 161 -11.76 -0.91 -22.45
CA LEU A 161 -10.38 -1.41 -22.49
C LEU A 161 -10.31 -2.87 -22.95
N CYS A 162 -11.33 -3.68 -22.63
CA CYS A 162 -11.42 -5.10 -22.99
C CYS A 162 -12.76 -5.40 -23.68
N GLY A 163 -12.72 -6.24 -24.72
CA GLY A 163 -13.92 -6.69 -25.42
C GLY A 163 -14.23 -5.90 -26.69
N LYS A 164 -15.21 -6.38 -27.46
CA LYS A 164 -15.64 -5.76 -28.72
C LYS A 164 -16.80 -4.79 -28.49
N ALA A 165 -16.87 -3.74 -29.28
CA ALA A 165 -17.92 -2.73 -29.24
C ALA A 165 -19.30 -3.19 -29.76
N SER A 166 -19.53 -4.50 -29.94
CA SER A 166 -20.92 -5.05 -30.13
C SER A 166 -21.88 -4.68 -28.98
N SER A 167 -21.40 -3.93 -28.07
CA SER A 167 -21.99 -3.30 -26.86
C SER A 167 -22.62 -1.91 -27.11
N SER A 168 -22.80 -1.45 -28.38
CA SER A 168 -23.80 -0.41 -28.65
C SER A 168 -25.17 -0.84 -28.08
N GLN A 169 -25.45 -2.14 -28.08
CA GLN A 169 -26.61 -2.74 -27.44
C GLN A 169 -26.67 -2.48 -25.91
N ALA A 170 -25.56 -2.49 -25.20
CA ALA A 170 -25.54 -2.23 -23.74
C ALA A 170 -25.80 -0.75 -23.39
N LEU A 171 -25.45 0.19 -24.28
CA LEU A 171 -25.82 1.60 -24.15
C LEU A 171 -27.23 1.85 -24.66
N ASP A 172 -27.61 1.20 -25.75
CA ASP A 172 -28.98 1.26 -26.32
C ASP A 172 -30.00 0.74 -25.29
N ASP A 173 -29.72 -0.36 -24.59
CA ASP A 173 -30.55 -0.90 -23.52
C ASP A 173 -30.68 0.06 -22.31
N GLN A 174 -29.63 0.77 -21.96
CA GLN A 174 -29.65 1.78 -20.88
C GLN A 174 -30.31 3.10 -21.32
N ALA A 175 -30.25 3.44 -22.61
CA ALA A 175 -30.92 4.61 -23.17
C ALA A 175 -32.44 4.37 -23.41
N HIS A 176 -32.90 3.12 -23.55
CA HIS A 176 -34.24 2.74 -23.96
C HIS A 176 -35.28 2.66 -22.85
N GLY A 177 -35.05 3.30 -21.70
CA GLY A 177 -36.12 3.55 -20.73
C GLY A 177 -37.24 4.49 -21.23
N GLY A 178 -37.21 4.94 -22.50
CA GLY A 178 -38.20 5.81 -23.10
C GLY A 178 -37.76 6.48 -24.40
N GLY A 179 -37.95 5.80 -25.51
CA GLY A 179 -37.92 6.41 -26.84
C GLY A 179 -36.54 6.61 -27.46
N ALA A 180 -36.36 6.14 -28.68
CA ALA A 180 -35.15 6.36 -29.47
C ALA A 180 -34.80 7.87 -29.55
N GLY A 181 -33.77 8.30 -28.84
CA GLY A 181 -33.30 9.68 -28.82
C GLY A 181 -31.81 9.76 -29.22
N ASP A 182 -31.52 10.67 -30.13
CA ASP A 182 -30.23 11.04 -30.74
C ASP A 182 -29.14 11.49 -29.74
N GLY A 183 -29.04 10.94 -28.52
CA GLY A 183 -28.23 11.51 -27.44
C GLY A 183 -27.25 10.58 -26.70
N ALA A 184 -27.16 9.29 -27.05
CA ALA A 184 -26.20 8.40 -26.41
C ALA A 184 -24.76 8.68 -26.91
N PRO A 185 -23.75 8.70 -26.00
CA PRO A 185 -22.36 8.91 -26.41
C PRO A 185 -21.85 7.71 -27.24
N PRO A 186 -20.90 7.92 -28.19
CA PRO A 186 -20.28 6.83 -28.91
C PRO A 186 -19.53 5.92 -27.92
N CYS A 187 -19.76 4.59 -28.07
CA CYS A 187 -19.05 3.55 -27.34
C CYS A 187 -18.07 2.85 -28.28
N LEU A 188 -16.79 2.88 -27.95
CA LEU A 188 -15.72 2.32 -28.79
C LEU A 188 -15.03 1.18 -28.07
N SER A 189 -14.62 0.15 -28.83
CA SER A 189 -13.61 -0.80 -28.36
C SER A 189 -12.25 -0.09 -28.25
N TRP A 190 -11.31 -0.70 -27.52
CA TRP A 190 -9.94 -0.18 -27.43
C TRP A 190 -9.27 -0.09 -28.80
N GLU A 191 -9.49 -1.08 -29.64
CA GLU A 191 -8.97 -1.15 -30.99
C GLU A 191 -9.54 -0.02 -31.88
N ASP A 192 -10.88 0.15 -31.92
CA ASP A 192 -11.52 1.24 -32.68
C ASP A 192 -11.09 2.64 -32.19
N PHE A 193 -10.88 2.76 -30.88
CA PHE A 193 -10.37 3.99 -30.26
C PHE A 193 -8.95 4.30 -30.73
N LEU A 194 -8.05 3.32 -30.71
CA LEU A 194 -6.67 3.49 -31.20
C LEU A 194 -6.62 3.75 -32.72
N ASP A 195 -7.44 3.07 -33.52
CA ASP A 195 -7.54 3.29 -34.96
C ASP A 195 -7.97 4.74 -35.27
N ARG A 196 -8.93 5.25 -34.49
CA ARG A 196 -9.32 6.67 -34.59
C ARG A 196 -8.16 7.61 -34.23
N GLY A 197 -7.41 7.29 -33.17
CA GLY A 197 -6.21 8.03 -32.77
C GLY A 197 -5.11 8.03 -33.83
N ALA A 198 -4.88 6.88 -34.47
CA ALA A 198 -3.89 6.75 -35.54
C ALA A 198 -4.18 7.61 -36.77
N GLN A 199 -5.48 7.93 -37.00
CA GLN A 199 -5.92 8.78 -38.11
C GLN A 199 -6.02 10.27 -37.74
N ALA A 200 -5.95 10.60 -36.45
CA ALA A 200 -6.08 11.96 -35.94
C ALA A 200 -4.73 12.67 -35.81
N PRO A 201 -4.67 14.00 -35.95
CA PRO A 201 -3.46 14.73 -35.66
C PRO A 201 -3.08 14.62 -34.18
N PRO A 202 -1.79 14.58 -33.83
CA PRO A 202 -1.37 14.58 -32.43
C PRO A 202 -1.83 15.87 -31.74
N PRO A 203 -2.29 15.79 -30.49
CA PRO A 203 -2.71 16.97 -29.74
C PRO A 203 -1.53 17.90 -29.48
N THR A 204 -1.80 19.21 -29.47
CA THR A 204 -0.81 20.18 -29.03
C THR A 204 -0.37 19.88 -27.60
N PRO A 205 0.94 19.99 -27.28
CA PRO A 205 1.41 19.83 -25.91
C PRO A 205 0.63 20.73 -24.96
N PRO A 206 0.16 20.22 -23.80
CA PRO A 206 -0.66 20.99 -22.90
C PRO A 206 0.13 22.16 -22.28
N ALA A 207 -0.47 23.34 -22.22
CA ALA A 207 0.08 24.51 -21.53
C ALA A 207 -0.20 24.44 -20.01
N GLY A 208 0.45 25.29 -19.21
CA GLY A 208 0.14 25.45 -17.77
C GLY A 208 1.13 24.80 -16.81
N GLY A 209 2.17 24.13 -17.32
CA GLY A 209 3.27 23.62 -16.50
C GLY A 209 2.86 22.50 -15.52
N GLU A 210 3.71 22.26 -14.50
CA GLU A 210 3.56 21.14 -13.58
C GLU A 210 2.46 21.30 -12.51
N GLN A 211 1.84 22.48 -12.40
CA GLN A 211 0.71 22.72 -11.48
C GLN A 211 -0.64 22.26 -12.05
N ARG A 212 -0.70 21.80 -13.30
CA ARG A 212 -1.90 21.22 -13.88
C ARG A 212 -2.34 19.99 -13.09
N LEU A 213 -3.67 19.79 -13.02
CA LEU A 213 -4.23 18.56 -12.48
C LEU A 213 -3.78 17.37 -13.34
N ALA A 214 -3.19 16.37 -12.74
CA ALA A 214 -2.81 15.13 -13.39
C ALA A 214 -3.85 14.04 -13.17
N THR A 215 -4.38 13.94 -11.94
CA THR A 215 -5.30 12.85 -11.56
C THR A 215 -6.15 13.23 -10.36
N LEU A 216 -7.33 12.59 -10.27
CA LEU A 216 -8.19 12.56 -9.09
C LEU A 216 -8.22 11.14 -8.52
N LEU A 217 -7.72 10.98 -7.32
CA LEU A 217 -7.72 9.70 -6.59
C LEU A 217 -8.80 9.73 -5.51
N TYR A 218 -9.71 8.76 -5.52
CA TYR A 218 -10.79 8.71 -4.54
C TYR A 218 -10.44 7.81 -3.37
N THR A 219 -10.46 8.39 -2.16
CA THR A 219 -10.21 7.68 -0.90
C THR A 219 -11.51 7.43 -0.16
N SER A 220 -11.65 6.26 0.47
CA SER A 220 -12.78 5.98 1.35
C SER A 220 -12.71 6.91 2.56
N GLY A 221 -13.53 7.94 2.57
CA GLY A 221 -13.65 8.87 3.69
C GLY A 221 -14.23 8.19 4.94
N THR A 222 -13.89 8.72 6.12
CA THR A 222 -14.46 8.27 7.40
C THR A 222 -15.96 8.59 7.55
N THR A 223 -16.52 9.38 6.65
CA THR A 223 -17.93 9.83 6.61
C THR A 223 -18.80 9.02 5.65
N GLY A 224 -18.31 7.89 5.13
CA GLY A 224 -19.05 7.00 4.24
C GLY A 224 -18.93 7.30 2.74
N GLN A 225 -18.81 8.56 2.33
CA GLN A 225 -18.61 8.90 0.90
C GLN A 225 -17.14 9.15 0.57
N PRO A 226 -16.64 8.65 -0.58
CA PRO A 226 -15.27 8.89 -1.01
C PRO A 226 -14.98 10.39 -1.22
N LYS A 227 -13.72 10.79 -0.96
CA LYS A 227 -13.25 12.14 -1.24
C LYS A 227 -12.25 12.12 -2.39
N GLY A 228 -12.44 13.00 -3.37
CA GLY A 228 -11.48 13.19 -4.45
C GLY A 228 -10.24 13.95 -3.94
N VAL A 229 -9.07 13.35 -4.15
CA VAL A 229 -7.75 13.92 -3.89
C VAL A 229 -7.15 14.35 -5.22
N PRO A 230 -7.13 15.66 -5.53
CA PRO A 230 -6.51 16.15 -6.75
C PRO A 230 -5.00 16.17 -6.58
N LEU A 231 -4.29 15.49 -7.48
CA LEU A 231 -2.84 15.54 -7.55
C LEU A 231 -2.41 16.22 -8.84
N SER A 232 -1.52 17.19 -8.72
CA SER A 232 -0.92 17.87 -9.86
C SER A 232 0.25 17.06 -10.43
N HIS A 233 0.69 17.40 -11.63
CA HIS A 233 1.95 16.86 -12.17
C HIS A 233 3.13 17.15 -11.25
N ALA A 234 3.19 18.33 -10.60
CA ALA A 234 4.24 18.66 -9.63
C ALA A 234 4.29 17.68 -8.46
N ASN A 235 3.12 17.30 -7.92
CA ASN A 235 3.04 16.34 -6.83
C ASN A 235 3.65 14.97 -7.23
N LEU A 236 3.29 14.46 -8.41
CA LEU A 236 3.76 13.17 -8.92
C LEU A 236 5.23 13.23 -9.39
N LEU A 237 5.65 14.33 -10.05
CA LEU A 237 7.04 14.56 -10.45
C LEU A 237 7.98 14.66 -9.24
N HIS A 238 7.50 15.17 -8.10
CA HIS A 238 8.27 15.15 -6.86
C HIS A 238 8.64 13.71 -6.47
N GLN A 239 7.70 12.76 -6.53
CA GLN A 239 7.97 11.35 -6.25
C GLN A 239 8.98 10.77 -7.26
N LEU A 240 8.74 11.00 -8.55
CA LEU A 240 9.63 10.54 -9.63
C LEU A 240 11.08 11.00 -9.42
N ARG A 241 11.28 12.25 -9.00
CA ARG A 241 12.61 12.87 -8.81
C ARG A 241 13.33 12.36 -7.54
N HIS A 242 12.59 11.88 -6.53
CA HIS A 242 13.17 11.71 -5.18
C HIS A 242 13.12 10.27 -4.63
N LEU A 243 12.37 9.34 -5.22
CA LEU A 243 12.34 7.95 -4.74
C LEU A 243 13.68 7.21 -4.90
N GLY A 244 14.62 7.78 -5.67
CA GLY A 244 15.99 7.28 -5.80
C GLY A 244 16.78 7.16 -4.50
N VAL A 245 16.36 7.84 -3.42
CA VAL A 245 16.96 7.67 -2.09
C VAL A 245 16.61 6.32 -1.43
N ALA A 246 15.54 5.68 -1.86
CA ALA A 246 15.12 4.38 -1.31
C ALA A 246 15.59 3.21 -2.18
N VAL A 247 15.48 3.34 -3.50
CA VAL A 247 15.77 2.26 -4.44
C VAL A 247 16.63 2.73 -5.60
N ALA A 248 17.51 1.85 -6.04
CA ALA A 248 18.50 2.16 -7.06
C ALA A 248 18.46 1.13 -8.22
N PRO A 249 17.32 1.09 -8.99
CA PRO A 249 17.21 0.14 -10.09
C PRO A 249 18.15 0.47 -11.25
N SER A 250 18.48 -0.57 -12.01
CA SER A 250 19.23 -0.48 -13.24
C SER A 250 18.33 -0.79 -14.44
N PRO A 251 18.62 -0.26 -15.63
CA PRO A 251 17.86 -0.61 -16.83
C PRO A 251 17.80 -2.13 -17.05
N GLY A 252 16.59 -2.63 -17.34
CA GLY A 252 16.32 -4.06 -17.51
C GLY A 252 16.06 -4.85 -16.21
N ASP A 253 16.18 -4.22 -15.03
CA ASP A 253 15.74 -4.86 -13.78
C ASP A 253 14.24 -5.15 -13.85
N ARG A 254 13.86 -6.34 -13.36
CA ARG A 254 12.48 -6.82 -13.38
C ARG A 254 11.75 -6.41 -12.14
N VAL A 255 10.53 -5.97 -12.34
CA VAL A 255 9.58 -5.59 -11.29
C VAL A 255 8.33 -6.45 -11.46
N LEU A 256 7.77 -6.93 -10.35
CA LEU A 256 6.48 -7.59 -10.35
C LEU A 256 5.45 -6.66 -9.69
N SER A 257 4.48 -6.19 -10.48
CA SER A 257 3.43 -5.26 -10.05
C SER A 257 2.18 -6.04 -9.66
N VAL A 258 1.77 -5.94 -8.40
CA VAL A 258 0.63 -6.66 -7.83
C VAL A 258 -0.38 -5.73 -7.15
N LEU A 259 0.05 -4.52 -6.77
CA LEU A 259 -0.82 -3.56 -6.11
C LEU A 259 -1.65 -2.79 -7.14
N PRO A 260 -2.82 -2.26 -6.75
CA PRO A 260 -3.67 -1.50 -7.67
C PRO A 260 -3.00 -0.21 -8.17
N ILE A 261 -2.87 -0.07 -9.50
CA ILE A 261 -2.26 1.11 -10.14
C ILE A 261 -3.12 2.37 -9.98
N TRP A 262 -4.43 2.21 -9.82
CA TRP A 262 -5.34 3.31 -9.51
C TRP A 262 -5.17 3.85 -8.07
N HIS A 263 -4.24 3.29 -7.28
CA HIS A 263 -3.82 3.80 -5.97
C HIS A 263 -2.48 4.53 -6.09
N ALA A 264 -2.33 5.68 -5.42
CA ALA A 264 -1.13 6.53 -5.51
C ALA A 264 0.18 5.77 -5.29
N TYR A 265 0.18 4.74 -4.42
CA TYR A 265 1.38 4.01 -4.03
C TYR A 265 1.98 3.21 -5.20
N GLU A 266 1.21 2.34 -5.83
CA GLU A 266 1.69 1.57 -6.98
C GLU A 266 1.99 2.49 -8.17
N ARG A 267 1.10 3.46 -8.43
CA ARG A 267 1.23 4.39 -9.55
C ARG A 267 2.53 5.20 -9.51
N SER A 268 2.89 5.76 -8.36
CA SER A 268 4.14 6.50 -8.22
C SER A 268 5.38 5.60 -8.31
N ALA A 269 5.28 4.37 -7.77
CA ALA A 269 6.34 3.38 -7.89
C ALA A 269 6.53 2.93 -9.35
N GLU A 270 5.45 2.69 -10.09
CA GLU A 270 5.48 2.33 -11.51
C GLU A 270 6.15 3.41 -12.35
N TYR A 271 5.74 4.66 -12.22
CA TYR A 271 6.36 5.77 -12.96
C TYR A 271 7.85 5.90 -12.65
N PHE A 272 8.22 5.78 -11.38
CA PHE A 272 9.63 5.84 -10.96
C PHE A 272 10.44 4.67 -11.54
N LEU A 273 9.95 3.44 -11.43
CA LEU A 273 10.67 2.26 -11.88
C LEU A 273 10.80 2.23 -13.41
N LEU A 274 9.74 2.62 -14.14
CA LEU A 274 9.81 2.79 -15.59
C LEU A 274 10.78 3.91 -15.97
N SER A 275 10.84 5.01 -15.21
CA SER A 275 11.82 6.08 -15.46
C SER A 275 13.27 5.63 -15.33
N CYS A 276 13.51 4.54 -14.61
CA CYS A 276 14.83 3.91 -14.48
C CYS A 276 15.11 2.82 -15.54
N GLY A 277 14.22 2.60 -16.50
CA GLY A 277 14.39 1.58 -17.55
C GLY A 277 14.05 0.16 -17.09
N CYS A 278 13.28 -0.02 -16.02
CA CYS A 278 12.85 -1.33 -15.54
C CYS A 278 11.86 -1.99 -16.51
N ARG A 279 11.81 -3.33 -16.45
CA ARG A 279 10.77 -4.15 -17.06
C ARG A 279 9.74 -4.50 -16.01
N GLN A 280 8.51 -4.05 -16.19
CA GLN A 280 7.41 -4.29 -15.26
C GLN A 280 6.49 -5.40 -15.79
N THR A 281 6.19 -6.38 -14.94
CA THR A 281 5.24 -7.45 -15.22
C THR A 281 4.05 -7.32 -14.30
N TYR A 282 2.84 -7.18 -14.86
CA TYR A 282 1.60 -7.15 -14.10
C TYR A 282 1.18 -8.56 -13.69
N THR A 283 0.79 -8.71 -12.43
CA THR A 283 0.29 -9.95 -11.86
C THR A 283 -0.93 -9.70 -10.98
N THR A 284 -1.54 -10.78 -10.51
CA THR A 284 -2.64 -10.75 -9.54
C THR A 284 -2.26 -11.54 -8.31
N LEU A 285 -2.95 -11.35 -7.19
CA LEU A 285 -2.72 -12.14 -5.97
C LEU A 285 -2.82 -13.65 -6.23
N ARG A 286 -3.70 -14.06 -7.15
CA ARG A 286 -3.88 -15.47 -7.55
C ARG A 286 -2.63 -16.07 -8.22
N HIS A 287 -1.95 -15.30 -9.06
CA HIS A 287 -0.81 -15.75 -9.86
C HIS A 287 0.54 -15.42 -9.22
N LEU A 288 0.55 -14.56 -8.18
CA LEU A 288 1.74 -13.98 -7.58
C LEU A 288 2.83 -15.01 -7.24
N ARG A 289 2.44 -16.12 -6.58
CA ARG A 289 3.40 -17.16 -6.17
C ARG A 289 4.11 -17.81 -7.35
N GLN A 290 3.38 -18.06 -8.43
CA GLN A 290 3.93 -18.61 -9.67
C GLN A 290 4.82 -17.58 -10.36
N ASP A 291 4.34 -16.34 -10.48
CA ASP A 291 5.04 -15.27 -11.19
C ASP A 291 6.32 -14.83 -10.48
N LEU A 292 6.38 -14.88 -9.15
CA LEU A 292 7.63 -14.69 -8.39
C LEU A 292 8.72 -15.69 -8.84
N GLN A 293 8.35 -16.93 -9.18
CA GLN A 293 9.30 -17.96 -9.64
C GLN A 293 9.67 -17.79 -11.13
N VAL A 294 8.74 -17.34 -11.95
CA VAL A 294 8.93 -17.16 -13.41
C VAL A 294 9.66 -15.86 -13.72
N VAL A 295 9.15 -14.74 -13.20
CA VAL A 295 9.71 -13.38 -13.44
C VAL A 295 11.01 -13.18 -12.69
N ARG A 296 11.12 -13.73 -11.46
CA ARG A 296 12.30 -13.57 -10.58
C ARG A 296 12.68 -12.10 -10.41
N PRO A 297 11.80 -11.27 -9.83
CA PRO A 297 11.99 -9.82 -9.80
C PRO A 297 13.18 -9.41 -8.94
N GLN A 298 13.83 -8.30 -9.31
CA GLN A 298 14.81 -7.61 -8.47
C GLN A 298 14.14 -6.64 -7.50
N TYR A 299 12.97 -6.12 -7.83
CA TYR A 299 12.18 -5.19 -7.01
C TYR A 299 10.75 -5.68 -6.88
N LEU A 300 10.22 -5.55 -5.67
CA LEU A 300 8.82 -5.86 -5.35
C LEU A 300 8.27 -4.79 -4.43
N ILE A 301 7.25 -4.08 -4.89
CA ILE A 301 6.51 -3.11 -4.10
C ILE A 301 5.25 -3.81 -3.59
N SER A 302 5.02 -3.75 -2.27
CA SER A 302 3.91 -4.48 -1.69
C SER A 302 3.43 -3.89 -0.36
N VAL A 303 2.47 -4.57 0.25
CA VAL A 303 1.87 -4.23 1.54
C VAL A 303 2.26 -5.26 2.61
N PRO A 304 2.18 -4.91 3.91
CA PRO A 304 2.59 -5.81 5.01
C PRO A 304 2.00 -7.22 4.93
N ARG A 305 0.72 -7.34 4.59
CA ARG A 305 0.05 -8.64 4.49
C ARG A 305 0.67 -9.61 3.49
N LEU A 306 1.27 -9.12 2.43
CA LEU A 306 1.98 -9.99 1.50
C LEU A 306 3.24 -10.59 2.15
N TRP A 307 3.98 -9.76 2.91
CA TRP A 307 5.18 -10.21 3.62
C TRP A 307 4.83 -11.19 4.74
N GLU A 308 3.72 -10.96 5.43
CA GLU A 308 3.16 -11.89 6.42
C GLU A 308 2.79 -13.23 5.78
N ALA A 309 2.10 -13.20 4.63
CA ALA A 309 1.72 -14.42 3.90
C ALA A 309 2.95 -15.22 3.40
N LEU A 310 4.01 -14.53 2.95
CA LEU A 310 5.25 -15.18 2.55
C LEU A 310 5.96 -15.82 3.75
N LEU A 311 5.98 -15.16 4.90
CA LEU A 311 6.52 -15.71 6.14
C LEU A 311 5.71 -16.93 6.61
N SER A 312 4.37 -16.83 6.65
CA SER A 312 3.51 -17.95 7.03
C SER A 312 3.73 -19.15 6.11
N GLY A 313 3.79 -18.95 4.80
CA GLY A 313 4.09 -20.02 3.86
C GLY A 313 5.47 -20.67 4.06
N PHE A 314 6.46 -19.91 4.53
CA PHE A 314 7.75 -20.46 4.94
C PHE A 314 7.63 -21.29 6.23
N GLU A 315 6.90 -20.82 7.23
CA GLU A 315 6.67 -21.50 8.51
C GLU A 315 5.94 -22.82 8.30
N ASP A 316 4.91 -22.86 7.46
CA ASP A 316 4.19 -24.08 7.07
C ASP A 316 5.11 -25.09 6.36
N ALA A 317 5.91 -24.59 5.41
CA ALA A 317 6.89 -25.44 4.72
C ALA A 317 7.96 -25.99 5.69
N LEU A 318 8.38 -25.19 6.66
CA LEU A 318 9.31 -25.61 7.71
C LEU A 318 8.69 -26.69 8.62
N ALA A 319 7.44 -26.51 9.03
CA ALA A 319 6.71 -27.46 9.86
C ALA A 319 6.52 -28.82 9.17
N ALA A 320 6.38 -28.83 7.85
CA ALA A 320 6.27 -30.07 7.05
C ALA A 320 7.62 -30.78 6.81
N MET A 321 8.76 -30.21 7.22
CA MET A 321 10.08 -30.83 7.02
C MET A 321 10.36 -31.91 8.07
N PRO A 322 11.29 -32.88 7.79
CA PRO A 322 11.79 -33.80 8.80
C PRO A 322 12.40 -33.09 10.02
N ALA A 323 12.17 -33.60 11.22
CA ALA A 323 12.56 -32.97 12.50
C ALA A 323 14.05 -32.55 12.58
N SER A 324 14.96 -33.29 11.94
CA SER A 324 16.39 -32.94 11.89
C SER A 324 16.64 -31.66 11.09
N ARG A 325 15.95 -31.48 9.96
CA ARG A 325 16.03 -30.26 9.15
C ARG A 325 15.38 -29.08 9.83
N GLN A 326 14.22 -29.30 10.46
CA GLN A 326 13.55 -28.25 11.25
C GLN A 326 14.49 -27.73 12.35
N ARG A 327 15.11 -28.62 13.14
CA ARG A 327 16.05 -28.21 14.20
C ARG A 327 17.21 -27.39 13.66
N LEU A 328 17.79 -27.79 12.53
CA LEU A 328 18.92 -27.10 11.92
C LEU A 328 18.53 -25.69 11.43
N LEU A 329 17.40 -25.58 10.72
CA LEU A 329 16.90 -24.28 10.25
C LEU A 329 16.48 -23.37 11.40
N ASN A 330 15.84 -23.91 12.44
CA ASN A 330 15.48 -23.14 13.64
C ASN A 330 16.72 -22.61 14.39
N LEU A 331 17.81 -23.40 14.48
CA LEU A 331 19.08 -22.94 15.03
C LEU A 331 19.69 -21.82 14.19
N ALA A 332 19.66 -21.95 12.85
CA ALA A 332 20.14 -20.92 11.94
C ALA A 332 19.31 -19.63 12.06
N LEU A 333 17.97 -19.73 12.15
CA LEU A 333 17.07 -18.59 12.37
C LEU A 333 17.34 -17.91 13.73
N ALA A 334 17.47 -18.69 14.81
CA ALA A 334 17.75 -18.16 16.14
C ALA A 334 19.09 -17.42 16.18
N ASN A 335 20.14 -18.00 15.57
CA ASN A 335 21.44 -17.32 15.41
C ASN A 335 21.30 -16.03 14.58
N GLY A 336 20.61 -16.11 13.43
CA GLY A 336 20.41 -14.96 12.54
C GLY A 336 19.67 -13.83 13.21
N ARG A 337 18.56 -14.11 13.93
CA ARG A 337 17.81 -13.12 14.71
C ARG A 337 18.71 -12.40 15.71
N ARG A 338 19.51 -13.16 16.46
CA ARG A 338 20.44 -12.57 17.45
C ARG A 338 21.57 -11.81 16.79
N PHE A 339 22.15 -12.32 15.70
CA PHE A 339 23.18 -11.64 14.91
C PHE A 339 22.67 -10.30 14.37
N CYS A 340 21.48 -10.27 13.76
CA CYS A 340 20.89 -9.04 13.22
C CYS A 340 20.59 -8.02 14.34
N LEU A 341 20.04 -8.47 15.48
CA LEU A 341 19.81 -7.61 16.63
C LEU A 341 21.12 -6.97 17.14
N CYS A 342 22.16 -7.78 17.37
CA CYS A 342 23.45 -7.28 17.83
C CYS A 342 24.09 -6.34 16.81
N ARG A 343 23.96 -6.62 15.51
CA ARG A 343 24.45 -5.71 14.45
C ARG A 343 23.74 -4.36 14.49
N ARG A 344 22.41 -4.34 14.69
CA ARG A 344 21.64 -3.09 14.86
C ARG A 344 22.07 -2.31 16.10
N GLN A 345 22.28 -3.00 17.25
CA GLN A 345 22.76 -2.39 18.48
C GLN A 345 24.18 -1.81 18.32
N ALA A 346 25.10 -2.57 17.73
CA ALA A 346 26.48 -2.11 17.48
C ALA A 346 26.54 -0.87 16.58
N LEU A 347 25.63 -0.76 15.61
CA LEU A 347 25.53 0.37 14.67
C LEU A 347 24.61 1.49 15.15
N ASP A 348 24.06 1.42 16.38
CA ASP A 348 23.08 2.36 16.91
C ASP A 348 21.84 2.55 16.00
N ARG A 349 21.32 1.43 15.48
CA ARG A 349 20.16 1.38 14.56
C ARG A 349 18.91 0.80 15.21
N THR A 350 18.83 0.78 16.53
CA THR A 350 17.65 0.49 17.34
C THR A 350 16.80 1.76 17.51
N LEU A 351 15.53 1.62 17.89
CA LEU A 351 14.63 2.79 18.06
C LEU A 351 15.08 3.70 19.22
N GLU A 352 15.66 3.11 20.25
CA GLU A 352 16.26 3.84 21.36
C GLU A 352 17.78 3.87 21.22
N PRO A 353 18.45 4.98 21.61
CA PRO A 353 19.91 5.06 21.56
C PRO A 353 20.57 3.99 22.43
N GLU A 354 21.58 3.32 21.90
CA GLU A 354 22.30 2.28 22.61
C GLU A 354 23.49 2.85 23.40
N PRO A 355 23.63 2.51 24.70
CA PRO A 355 24.79 2.91 25.48
C PRO A 355 26.12 2.43 24.86
N PRO A 356 27.21 3.21 24.93
CA PRO A 356 28.50 2.86 24.29
C PRO A 356 29.01 1.46 24.66
N LEU A 357 28.90 1.07 25.92
CA LEU A 357 29.34 -0.26 26.40
C LEU A 357 28.52 -1.37 25.75
N ARG A 358 27.23 -1.15 25.56
CA ARG A 358 26.35 -2.12 24.90
C ARG A 358 26.65 -2.23 23.41
N ARG A 359 27.00 -1.13 22.76
CA ARG A 359 27.43 -1.14 21.35
C ARG A 359 28.70 -1.96 21.16
N VAL A 360 29.68 -1.81 22.06
CA VAL A 360 30.92 -2.59 22.02
C VAL A 360 30.63 -4.08 22.27
N SER A 361 29.86 -4.43 23.30
CA SER A 361 29.51 -5.84 23.58
C SER A 361 28.73 -6.47 22.45
N ALA A 362 27.82 -5.72 21.83
CA ALA A 362 27.07 -6.17 20.67
C ALA A 362 27.98 -6.42 19.45
N ALA A 363 28.98 -5.55 19.23
CA ALA A 363 29.96 -5.72 18.15
C ALA A 363 30.79 -7.00 18.34
N LEU A 364 31.20 -7.32 19.57
CA LEU A 364 31.90 -8.57 19.89
C LEU A 364 31.00 -9.79 19.62
N GLU A 365 29.73 -9.71 20.01
CA GLU A 365 28.75 -10.80 19.76
C GLU A 365 28.49 -11.00 18.26
N VAL A 366 28.47 -9.92 17.45
CA VAL A 366 28.42 -10.02 15.98
C VAL A 366 29.61 -10.81 15.44
N GLY A 367 30.83 -10.51 15.90
CA GLY A 367 32.03 -11.23 15.50
C GLY A 367 31.95 -12.75 15.84
N LEU A 368 31.47 -13.07 17.04
CA LEU A 368 31.32 -14.46 17.48
C LEU A 368 30.28 -15.24 16.66
N ARG A 369 29.20 -14.60 16.26
CA ARG A 369 28.09 -15.21 15.52
C ARG A 369 28.28 -15.21 14.01
N TRP A 370 29.19 -14.38 13.50
CA TRP A 370 29.43 -14.19 12.08
C TRP A 370 29.73 -15.49 11.30
N PRO A 371 30.58 -16.45 11.80
CA PRO A 371 30.87 -17.67 11.04
C PRO A 371 29.63 -18.53 10.79
N LEU A 372 28.74 -18.66 11.82
CA LEU A 372 27.51 -19.42 11.68
C LEU A 372 26.51 -18.72 10.78
N GLN A 373 26.42 -17.39 10.87
CA GLN A 373 25.60 -16.60 9.94
C GLN A 373 26.09 -16.76 8.49
N ARG A 374 27.42 -16.68 8.27
CA ARG A 374 28.02 -16.85 6.93
C ARG A 374 27.73 -18.25 6.37
N LEU A 375 27.76 -19.27 7.19
CA LEU A 375 27.38 -20.64 6.79
C LEU A 375 25.91 -20.69 6.37
N ALA A 376 25.00 -20.08 7.13
CA ALA A 376 23.59 -20.01 6.81
C ALA A 376 23.34 -19.25 5.51
N ASP A 377 24.04 -18.12 5.29
CA ASP A 377 23.97 -17.30 4.07
C ASP A 377 24.39 -18.06 2.81
N THR A 378 25.27 -19.04 2.95
CA THR A 378 25.75 -19.84 1.80
C THR A 378 24.94 -21.11 1.56
N LEU A 379 24.47 -21.78 2.62
CA LEU A 379 23.84 -23.11 2.51
C LEU A 379 22.31 -23.08 2.54
N PHE A 380 21.70 -22.16 3.31
CA PHE A 380 20.26 -22.19 3.59
C PHE A 380 19.53 -21.03 2.92
N TRP A 381 19.94 -19.79 3.17
CA TRP A 381 19.18 -18.62 2.76
C TRP A 381 19.04 -18.46 1.25
N PRO A 382 19.99 -18.84 0.38
CA PRO A 382 19.78 -18.80 -1.06
C PRO A 382 18.61 -19.66 -1.54
N LYS A 383 18.43 -20.87 -0.94
CA LYS A 383 17.30 -21.75 -1.25
C LYS A 383 15.97 -21.18 -0.75
N VAL A 384 15.98 -20.59 0.45
CA VAL A 384 14.80 -19.94 1.03
C VAL A 384 14.39 -18.74 0.16
N ARG A 385 15.32 -17.85 -0.20
CA ARG A 385 15.05 -16.72 -1.10
C ARG A 385 14.56 -17.19 -2.47
N GLN A 386 15.14 -18.26 -3.02
CA GLN A 386 14.69 -18.86 -4.28
C GLN A 386 13.22 -19.31 -4.18
N GLN A 387 12.85 -20.01 -3.12
CA GLN A 387 11.49 -20.53 -2.94
C GLN A 387 10.46 -19.42 -2.67
N LEU A 388 10.83 -18.40 -1.88
CA LEU A 388 9.94 -17.31 -1.52
C LEU A 388 9.73 -16.29 -2.63
N ALA A 389 10.81 -15.89 -3.32
CA ALA A 389 10.78 -14.73 -4.23
C ALA A 389 11.64 -14.91 -5.49
N GLY A 390 11.85 -16.14 -5.96
CA GLY A 390 12.62 -16.42 -7.18
C GLY A 390 14.14 -16.16 -7.08
N GLY A 391 14.65 -15.80 -5.89
CA GLY A 391 16.08 -15.71 -5.55
C GLY A 391 16.85 -14.50 -6.10
N GLN A 392 16.20 -13.58 -6.83
CA GLN A 392 16.85 -12.39 -7.41
C GLN A 392 16.44 -11.08 -6.72
N LEU A 393 15.55 -11.14 -5.74
CA LEU A 393 15.03 -9.96 -5.06
C LEU A 393 16.16 -9.24 -4.30
N ARG A 394 16.47 -8.00 -4.73
CA ARG A 394 17.48 -7.13 -4.12
C ARG A 394 16.87 -6.25 -3.05
N THR A 395 15.79 -5.55 -3.43
CA THR A 395 15.10 -4.63 -2.53
C THR A 395 13.61 -4.86 -2.63
N ALA A 396 12.99 -4.94 -1.49
CA ALA A 396 11.55 -5.00 -1.32
C ALA A 396 11.07 -3.77 -0.57
N ILE A 397 9.90 -3.24 -0.94
CA ILE A 397 9.30 -2.09 -0.29
C ILE A 397 7.95 -2.49 0.29
N SER A 398 7.74 -2.20 1.56
CA SER A 398 6.45 -2.34 2.24
C SER A 398 5.87 -0.96 2.52
N GLY A 399 4.63 -0.75 2.14
CA GLY A 399 3.93 0.51 2.39
C GLY A 399 2.45 0.30 2.64
N GLY A 400 1.73 1.38 2.94
CA GLY A 400 0.29 1.35 3.11
C GLY A 400 -0.22 0.80 4.45
N GLY A 401 0.63 0.24 5.30
CA GLY A 401 0.28 -0.28 6.63
C GLY A 401 1.51 -0.48 7.49
N ALA A 402 1.33 -0.76 8.78
CA ALA A 402 2.41 -1.09 9.69
C ALA A 402 2.96 -2.50 9.37
N LEU A 403 4.28 -2.63 9.36
CA LEU A 403 4.97 -3.90 9.16
C LEU A 403 5.44 -4.44 10.51
N ALA A 404 4.93 -5.59 10.91
CA ALA A 404 5.28 -6.22 12.17
C ALA A 404 6.78 -6.52 12.25
N LEU A 405 7.41 -6.23 13.40
CA LEU A 405 8.86 -6.34 13.59
C LEU A 405 9.40 -7.75 13.38
N HIS A 406 8.63 -8.78 13.72
CA HIS A 406 9.05 -10.17 13.52
C HIS A 406 9.14 -10.53 12.03
N VAL A 407 8.20 -10.03 11.21
CA VAL A 407 8.21 -10.18 9.75
C VAL A 407 9.42 -9.46 9.15
N ASP A 408 9.60 -8.18 9.50
CA ASP A 408 10.73 -7.35 9.07
C ASP A 408 12.07 -8.00 9.46
N GLY A 409 12.17 -8.53 10.69
CA GLY A 409 13.34 -9.24 11.18
C GLY A 409 13.61 -10.57 10.48
N PHE A 410 12.58 -11.30 10.06
CA PHE A 410 12.75 -12.54 9.31
C PHE A 410 13.41 -12.27 7.94
N PHE A 411 12.91 -11.28 7.19
CA PHE A 411 13.49 -10.93 5.89
C PHE A 411 14.92 -10.42 6.02
N GLU A 412 15.27 -9.70 7.10
CA GLU A 412 16.65 -9.33 7.40
C GLU A 412 17.55 -10.56 7.59
N VAL A 413 17.09 -11.56 8.37
CA VAL A 413 17.85 -12.78 8.64
C VAL A 413 18.16 -13.56 7.38
N ILE A 414 17.21 -13.67 6.47
CA ILE A 414 17.41 -14.38 5.19
C ILE A 414 18.09 -13.54 4.13
N GLY A 415 18.42 -12.25 4.42
CA GLY A 415 19.18 -11.37 3.54
C GLY A 415 18.36 -10.76 2.40
N ILE A 416 17.06 -10.50 2.60
CA ILE A 416 16.23 -9.66 1.73
C ILE A 416 16.16 -8.27 2.37
N GLU A 417 16.61 -7.24 1.61
CA GLU A 417 16.51 -5.85 2.05
C GLU A 417 15.05 -5.38 1.94
N LEU A 418 14.36 -5.35 3.09
CA LEU A 418 12.98 -4.87 3.18
C LEU A 418 12.97 -3.44 3.74
N LEU A 419 12.52 -2.48 2.94
CA LEU A 419 12.37 -1.08 3.31
C LEU A 419 10.90 -0.76 3.57
N VAL A 420 10.65 0.24 4.41
CA VAL A 420 9.29 0.72 4.69
C VAL A 420 9.16 2.14 4.19
N GLY A 421 8.07 2.41 3.46
CA GLY A 421 7.63 3.73 3.05
C GLY A 421 6.33 4.12 3.76
N TYR A 422 6.20 5.40 4.11
CA TYR A 422 5.00 5.96 4.72
C TYR A 422 4.50 7.17 3.93
N GLY A 423 3.19 7.26 3.85
CA GLY A 423 2.46 8.38 3.27
C GLY A 423 1.01 8.03 3.01
N LEU A 424 0.30 8.96 2.39
CA LEU A 424 -1.13 8.91 2.13
C LEU A 424 -1.40 9.27 0.66
N THR A 425 -2.61 9.03 0.18
CA THR A 425 -3.02 9.50 -1.15
C THR A 425 -2.85 11.02 -1.27
N GLU A 426 -3.18 11.74 -0.21
CA GLU A 426 -3.05 13.19 -0.06
C GLU A 426 -1.60 13.69 -0.12
N THR A 427 -0.63 12.80 -0.11
CA THR A 427 0.82 13.12 -0.15
C THR A 427 1.56 12.44 -1.31
N SER A 428 0.88 11.91 -2.31
CA SER A 428 1.32 11.49 -3.67
C SER A 428 2.26 10.28 -3.86
N PRO A 429 2.43 9.27 -3.01
CA PRO A 429 2.01 9.19 -1.64
C PRO A 429 3.13 9.43 -0.61
N VAL A 430 4.43 9.25 -0.97
CA VAL A 430 5.53 9.02 0.00
C VAL A 430 5.96 10.31 0.68
N LEU A 431 5.85 10.32 2.00
CA LEU A 431 6.43 11.35 2.88
C LEU A 431 7.80 10.94 3.41
N THR A 432 7.90 9.70 3.93
CA THR A 432 9.15 9.14 4.46
C THR A 432 9.40 7.75 3.90
N CYS A 433 10.67 7.37 3.82
CA CYS A 433 11.05 6.00 3.55
C CYS A 433 12.38 5.67 4.22
N ARG A 434 12.57 4.39 4.57
CA ARG A 434 13.86 3.88 5.03
C ARG A 434 14.86 3.94 3.89
N ARG A 435 16.13 4.13 4.23
CA ARG A 435 17.26 4.13 3.30
C ARG A 435 18.02 2.81 3.40
N PRO A 436 18.59 2.27 2.31
CA PRO A 436 19.46 1.10 2.40
C PRO A 436 20.64 1.29 3.36
N TRP A 437 21.19 2.49 3.42
CA TRP A 437 22.30 2.86 4.32
C TRP A 437 21.82 3.21 5.73
N LEU A 438 20.54 3.47 5.96
CA LEU A 438 19.91 3.76 7.26
C LEU A 438 18.56 3.06 7.37
N ASN A 439 18.57 1.72 7.37
CA ASN A 439 17.38 0.91 7.56
C ASN A 439 17.16 0.70 9.08
N ARG A 440 16.51 1.68 9.71
CA ARG A 440 16.14 1.61 11.14
C ARG A 440 14.79 0.90 11.27
N ARG A 441 14.84 -0.38 11.65
CA ARG A 441 13.63 -1.22 11.74
C ARG A 441 12.70 -0.75 12.86
N GLY A 442 11.38 -0.80 12.62
CA GLY A 442 10.36 -0.21 13.47
C GLY A 442 10.10 1.27 13.19
N SER A 443 10.88 1.93 12.30
CA SER A 443 10.56 3.27 11.79
C SER A 443 10.02 3.21 10.37
N SER A 444 9.40 4.29 9.90
CA SER A 444 9.06 4.54 8.49
C SER A 444 10.14 5.34 7.75
N GLY A 445 11.31 5.51 8.39
CA GLY A 445 12.49 6.16 7.80
C GLY A 445 12.44 7.68 7.85
N GLN A 446 13.29 8.29 7.03
CA GLN A 446 13.50 9.74 6.97
C GLN A 446 12.61 10.38 5.89
N PRO A 447 12.31 11.71 6.01
CA PRO A 447 11.58 12.45 4.99
C PRO A 447 12.23 12.35 3.60
N LEU A 448 11.39 12.45 2.55
CA LEU A 448 11.89 12.69 1.19
C LEU A 448 12.43 14.11 1.03
N PRO A 449 13.27 14.37 0.02
CA PRO A 449 13.72 15.72 -0.31
C PRO A 449 12.57 16.74 -0.37
N GLY A 450 12.79 17.91 0.23
CA GLY A 450 11.78 18.98 0.25
C GLY A 450 10.62 18.77 1.24
N THR A 451 10.61 17.66 1.99
CA THR A 451 9.57 17.35 2.98
C THR A 451 9.96 17.84 4.37
N ALA A 452 9.02 18.46 5.07
CA ALA A 452 9.11 18.81 6.49
C ALA A 452 8.07 18.02 7.30
N LEU A 453 8.44 17.64 8.52
CA LEU A 453 7.55 16.95 9.46
C LEU A 453 7.55 17.68 10.82
N ARG A 454 6.39 17.71 11.46
CA ARG A 454 6.20 18.19 12.86
C ARG A 454 5.45 17.14 13.66
N ILE A 455 5.78 17.05 14.95
CA ILE A 455 4.97 16.31 15.92
C ILE A 455 4.35 17.31 16.89
N VAL A 456 3.03 17.34 16.94
CA VAL A 456 2.28 18.27 17.78
C VAL A 456 1.41 17.50 18.79
N ASP A 457 1.17 18.14 19.91
CA ASP A 457 0.24 17.63 20.91
C ASP A 457 -1.17 17.54 20.33
N PRO A 458 -1.88 16.41 20.46
CA PRO A 458 -3.20 16.22 19.86
C PRO A 458 -4.29 17.18 20.33
N GLU A 459 -4.19 17.69 21.56
CA GLU A 459 -5.19 18.55 22.20
C GLU A 459 -4.89 20.02 22.01
N SER A 460 -3.67 20.45 22.35
CA SER A 460 -3.27 21.85 22.33
C SER A 460 -2.71 22.31 20.98
N GLY A 461 -2.30 21.39 20.11
CA GLY A 461 -1.60 21.71 18.87
C GLY A 461 -0.16 22.21 19.07
N ALA A 462 0.36 22.23 20.29
CA ALA A 462 1.70 22.71 20.60
C ALA A 462 2.77 21.75 20.03
N LEU A 463 3.86 22.34 19.54
CA LEU A 463 5.00 21.56 19.03
C LEU A 463 5.69 20.82 20.18
N LEU A 464 5.81 19.50 20.03
CA LEU A 464 6.42 18.61 21.01
C LEU A 464 7.96 18.57 20.90
N ARG A 465 8.61 17.84 21.80
CA ARG A 465 10.07 17.59 21.77
C ARG A 465 10.38 16.32 20.97
N LEU A 466 11.61 16.20 20.50
CA LEU A 466 12.09 14.95 19.89
C LEU A 466 11.90 13.77 20.84
N GLY A 467 11.39 12.67 20.31
CA GLY A 467 11.06 11.46 21.06
C GLY A 467 9.68 11.45 21.71
N GLU A 468 9.05 12.63 21.90
CA GLU A 468 7.67 12.71 22.39
C GLU A 468 6.69 12.32 21.28
N ARG A 469 5.60 11.67 21.67
CA ARG A 469 4.59 11.16 20.79
C ARG A 469 3.44 12.15 20.63
N GLY A 470 3.02 12.38 19.40
CA GLY A 470 1.90 13.27 19.08
C GLY A 470 1.38 13.05 17.67
N ARG A 471 0.59 14.01 17.20
CA ARG A 471 0.03 14.02 15.84
C ARG A 471 1.11 14.40 14.82
N VAL A 472 1.16 13.67 13.73
CA VAL A 472 2.13 13.91 12.64
C VAL A 472 1.56 14.91 11.65
N LEU A 473 2.21 16.06 11.51
CA LEU A 473 1.94 17.02 10.46
C LEU A 473 3.04 16.96 9.41
N ALA A 474 2.67 17.12 8.14
CA ALA A 474 3.59 17.08 7.00
C ALA A 474 3.42 18.30 6.10
N ARG A 475 4.54 18.79 5.52
CA ARG A 475 4.53 19.85 4.50
C ARG A 475 5.58 19.52 3.44
N GLY A 476 5.22 19.70 2.18
CA GLY A 476 6.14 19.44 1.07
C GLY A 476 5.48 19.53 -0.30
N PRO A 477 6.27 19.51 -1.39
CA PRO A 477 5.76 19.62 -2.75
C PRO A 477 4.81 18.50 -3.17
N GLN A 478 4.85 17.34 -2.50
CA GLN A 478 4.00 16.19 -2.75
C GLN A 478 2.64 16.27 -2.06
N VAL A 479 2.41 17.23 -1.16
CA VAL A 479 1.14 17.40 -0.46
C VAL A 479 0.10 18.01 -1.40
N MET A 480 -1.12 17.45 -1.41
CA MET A 480 -2.25 17.99 -2.20
C MET A 480 -2.60 19.44 -1.83
N GLY A 481 -3.19 20.17 -2.76
CA GLY A 481 -3.70 21.52 -2.49
C GLY A 481 -5.05 21.55 -1.75
N GLY A 482 -5.66 20.39 -1.48
CA GLY A 482 -6.96 20.24 -0.80
C GLY A 482 -7.86 19.22 -1.49
N TYR A 483 -8.97 18.83 -0.88
CA TYR A 483 -9.95 17.90 -1.45
C TYR A 483 -10.78 18.57 -2.55
N PHE A 484 -11.02 17.83 -3.62
CA PHE A 484 -11.77 18.31 -4.78
C PHE A 484 -13.19 18.73 -4.41
N GLY A 485 -13.52 20.02 -4.66
CA GLY A 485 -14.84 20.58 -4.37
C GLY A 485 -15.27 20.58 -2.90
N LYS A 486 -14.32 20.36 -1.94
CA LYS A 486 -14.67 20.20 -0.51
C LYS A 486 -13.82 21.11 0.40
N PRO A 487 -14.04 22.43 0.35
CA PRO A 487 -13.23 23.40 1.13
C PRO A 487 -13.30 23.19 2.64
N ASP A 488 -14.48 22.84 3.19
CA ASP A 488 -14.64 22.59 4.63
C ASP A 488 -13.88 21.35 5.11
N ALA A 489 -13.79 20.31 4.26
CA ALA A 489 -12.99 19.12 4.56
C ALA A 489 -11.50 19.44 4.44
N THR A 490 -11.11 20.29 3.52
CA THR A 490 -9.74 20.75 3.34
C THR A 490 -9.25 21.55 4.54
N ALA A 491 -10.04 22.52 5.01
CA ALA A 491 -9.70 23.38 6.15
C ALA A 491 -9.49 22.59 7.47
N LYS A 492 -10.03 21.37 7.56
CA LYS A 492 -9.84 20.50 8.73
C LYS A 492 -8.49 19.79 8.76
N VAL A 493 -7.81 19.68 7.61
CA VAL A 493 -6.58 18.88 7.49
C VAL A 493 -5.39 19.66 6.93
N LEU A 494 -5.63 20.83 6.32
CA LEU A 494 -4.59 21.66 5.71
C LEU A 494 -4.72 23.08 6.25
N ASP A 495 -3.67 23.56 6.94
CA ASP A 495 -3.64 24.91 7.48
C ASP A 495 -3.16 25.95 6.45
N ALA A 496 -3.22 27.24 6.84
CA ALA A 496 -2.80 28.35 6.00
C ALA A 496 -1.29 28.39 5.69
N GLU A 497 -0.47 27.71 6.49
CA GLU A 497 0.98 27.57 6.31
C GLU A 497 1.36 26.38 5.42
N GLY A 498 0.39 25.57 4.99
CA GLY A 498 0.56 24.40 4.16
C GLY A 498 0.94 23.13 4.95
N TRP A 499 0.72 23.11 6.27
CA TRP A 499 0.87 21.89 7.07
C TRP A 499 -0.39 21.02 6.94
N PHE A 500 -0.15 19.81 6.51
CA PHE A 500 -1.18 18.78 6.35
C PHE A 500 -1.20 17.87 7.57
N ASP A 501 -2.35 17.78 8.25
CA ASP A 501 -2.61 16.83 9.32
C ASP A 501 -2.86 15.45 8.73
N THR A 502 -1.93 14.53 8.95
CA THR A 502 -2.00 13.17 8.41
C THR A 502 -3.06 12.30 9.10
N GLY A 503 -3.51 12.72 10.28
CA GLY A 503 -4.36 11.91 11.17
C GLY A 503 -3.64 10.72 11.81
N ASP A 504 -2.33 10.59 11.59
CA ASP A 504 -1.50 9.54 12.18
C ASP A 504 -0.78 10.06 13.42
N LEU A 505 -0.47 9.16 14.34
CA LEU A 505 0.31 9.42 15.55
C LEU A 505 1.71 8.85 15.39
N GLY A 506 2.70 9.59 15.92
CA GLY A 506 4.08 9.17 15.82
C GLY A 506 5.04 10.01 16.65
N ARG A 507 6.33 9.69 16.56
CA ARG A 507 7.43 10.44 17.17
C ARG A 507 8.60 10.54 16.20
N LEU A 508 9.36 11.61 16.31
CA LEU A 508 10.60 11.82 15.56
C LEU A 508 11.81 11.41 16.40
N LEU A 509 12.73 10.67 15.82
CA LEU A 509 14.02 10.32 16.41
C LEU A 509 15.07 11.39 16.08
N ALA A 510 16.18 11.39 16.83
CA ALA A 510 17.24 12.37 16.67
C ALA A 510 17.93 12.35 15.28
N ASP A 511 17.89 11.21 14.58
CA ASP A 511 18.41 11.06 13.22
C ASP A 511 17.37 11.41 12.13
N GLY A 512 16.22 11.95 12.52
CA GLY A 512 15.14 12.35 11.63
C GLY A 512 14.23 11.20 11.16
N CYS A 513 14.42 9.98 11.68
CA CYS A 513 13.48 8.88 11.39
C CYS A 513 12.14 9.09 12.10
N LEU A 514 11.05 8.90 11.37
CA LEU A 514 9.68 8.88 11.91
C LEU A 514 9.33 7.47 12.39
N VAL A 515 8.82 7.37 13.61
CA VAL A 515 8.22 6.14 14.16
C VAL A 515 6.73 6.39 14.29
N LEU A 516 5.93 5.65 13.52
CA LEU A 516 4.47 5.68 13.63
C LEU A 516 4.04 4.79 14.79
N THR A 517 3.02 5.22 15.51
CA THR A 517 2.49 4.48 16.67
C THR A 517 1.02 4.11 16.51
N GLY A 518 0.28 4.77 15.62
CA GLY A 518 -1.13 4.47 15.35
C GLY A 518 -1.83 5.58 14.57
N ARG A 519 -3.17 5.52 14.57
CA ARG A 519 -4.03 6.56 14.01
C ARG A 519 -4.85 7.22 15.10
N ALA A 520 -4.96 8.54 15.06
CA ALA A 520 -5.72 9.29 16.03
C ALA A 520 -7.19 8.83 16.11
N LYS A 521 -7.81 8.52 14.98
CA LYS A 521 -9.19 8.03 14.89
C LYS A 521 -9.39 6.58 15.33
N ASP A 522 -8.35 5.75 15.31
CA ASP A 522 -8.42 4.35 15.69
C ASP A 522 -8.07 4.13 17.16
N THR A 523 -7.64 5.19 17.85
CA THR A 523 -7.37 5.17 19.29
C THR A 523 -8.65 4.77 20.05
N ILE A 524 -8.54 3.75 20.88
CA ILE A 524 -9.61 3.29 21.74
C ILE A 524 -9.54 4.09 23.06
N VAL A 525 -10.59 4.84 23.34
CA VAL A 525 -10.71 5.58 24.60
C VAL A 525 -11.47 4.70 25.59
N LEU A 526 -10.79 4.25 26.63
CA LEU A 526 -11.44 3.48 27.69
C LEU A 526 -12.32 4.36 28.58
N SER A 527 -13.26 3.77 29.30
CA SER A 527 -14.13 4.50 30.24
C SER A 527 -13.38 5.18 31.41
N SER A 528 -12.12 4.81 31.62
CA SER A 528 -11.18 5.49 32.53
C SER A 528 -10.61 6.79 31.96
N GLY A 529 -10.81 7.07 30.67
CA GLY A 529 -10.17 8.15 29.92
C GLY A 529 -8.80 7.79 29.33
N GLU A 530 -8.31 6.56 29.54
CA GLU A 530 -7.05 6.11 28.97
C GLU A 530 -7.16 5.90 27.46
N ASN A 531 -6.19 6.43 26.72
CA ASN A 531 -6.04 6.30 25.27
C ASN A 531 -5.17 5.09 24.93
N ILE A 532 -5.75 4.11 24.25
CA ILE A 532 -5.06 2.89 23.81
C ILE A 532 -4.94 2.89 22.30
N GLU A 533 -3.73 2.69 21.80
CA GLU A 533 -3.50 2.45 20.38
C GLU A 533 -3.55 0.96 20.09
N PRO A 534 -4.53 0.51 19.30
CA PRO A 534 -4.70 -0.91 19.05
C PRO A 534 -3.57 -1.51 18.20
N GLY A 535 -3.00 -0.76 17.25
CA GLY A 535 -2.04 -1.27 16.27
C GLY A 535 -0.86 -2.05 16.89
N PRO A 536 -0.06 -1.46 17.81
CA PRO A 536 1.07 -2.16 18.43
C PRO A 536 0.66 -3.40 19.26
N LEU A 537 -0.57 -3.42 19.76
CA LEU A 537 -1.12 -4.55 20.51
C LEU A 537 -1.55 -5.67 19.55
N GLU A 538 -2.23 -5.31 18.48
CA GLU A 538 -2.66 -6.22 17.42
C GLU A 538 -1.44 -6.88 16.74
N GLU A 539 -0.39 -6.12 16.46
CA GLU A 539 0.88 -6.64 15.92
C GLU A 539 1.50 -7.68 16.85
N ALA A 540 1.53 -7.41 18.16
CA ALA A 540 2.07 -8.37 19.12
C ALA A 540 1.22 -9.65 19.23
N LEU A 541 -0.11 -9.53 19.11
CA LEU A 541 -1.00 -10.69 19.13
C LEU A 541 -0.86 -11.55 17.86
N VAL A 542 -0.63 -10.96 16.70
CA VAL A 542 -0.39 -11.68 15.43
C VAL A 542 0.94 -12.47 15.45
N GLU A 543 1.90 -12.11 16.31
CA GLU A 543 3.10 -12.92 16.52
C GLU A 543 2.80 -14.32 17.14
N SER A 544 1.63 -14.47 17.79
CA SER A 544 1.19 -15.75 18.30
C SER A 544 0.79 -16.70 17.17
N ALA A 545 1.28 -17.93 17.24
CA ALA A 545 0.88 -18.98 16.29
C ALA A 545 -0.63 -19.25 16.26
N LEU A 546 -1.37 -18.81 17.27
CA LEU A 546 -2.82 -18.98 17.41
C LEU A 546 -3.63 -17.99 16.58
N VAL A 547 -3.04 -16.87 16.16
CA VAL A 547 -3.73 -15.73 15.56
C VAL A 547 -3.41 -15.62 14.09
N GLU A 548 -4.43 -15.63 13.25
CA GLU A 548 -4.32 -15.27 11.83
C GLU A 548 -4.62 -13.79 11.62
N GLN A 549 -5.72 -13.29 12.22
CA GLN A 549 -6.10 -11.88 12.19
C GLN A 549 -6.68 -11.50 13.55
N VAL A 550 -6.51 -10.23 13.92
CA VAL A 550 -7.07 -9.71 15.18
C VAL A 550 -7.51 -8.27 15.00
N MET A 551 -8.58 -7.90 15.68
CA MET A 551 -9.01 -6.51 15.85
C MET A 551 -9.36 -6.27 17.32
N LEU A 552 -8.69 -5.29 17.94
CA LEU A 552 -9.01 -4.88 19.29
C LEU A 552 -10.21 -3.94 19.31
N VAL A 553 -11.05 -4.11 20.33
CA VAL A 553 -12.25 -3.30 20.60
C VAL A 553 -12.24 -2.86 22.06
N GLY A 554 -13.05 -1.86 22.42
CA GLY A 554 -13.09 -1.41 23.82
C GLY A 554 -13.47 0.05 24.00
N GLN A 555 -13.93 0.72 22.92
CA GLN A 555 -14.40 2.09 23.01
C GLN A 555 -15.46 2.24 24.11
N ASP A 556 -15.23 3.18 25.04
CA ASP A 556 -16.08 3.47 26.22
C ASP A 556 -16.26 2.28 27.18
N ARG A 557 -15.44 1.23 27.06
CA ARG A 557 -15.43 0.07 27.97
C ARG A 557 -14.31 0.21 29.01
N ARG A 558 -14.41 -0.59 30.09
CA ARG A 558 -13.38 -0.58 31.16
C ARG A 558 -12.06 -1.20 30.75
N GLN A 559 -12.07 -2.13 29.81
CA GLN A 559 -10.92 -2.87 29.33
C GLN A 559 -11.09 -3.19 27.84
N LEU A 560 -9.99 -3.57 27.20
CA LEU A 560 -10.00 -4.02 25.81
C LEU A 560 -10.67 -5.39 25.65
N GLY A 561 -11.23 -5.65 24.48
CA GLY A 561 -11.62 -6.96 23.98
C GLY A 561 -10.88 -7.28 22.70
N ALA A 562 -10.81 -8.55 22.32
CA ALA A 562 -10.19 -8.98 21.08
C ALA A 562 -11.16 -9.82 20.22
N LEU A 563 -11.37 -9.40 18.98
CA LEU A 563 -11.94 -10.22 17.92
C LEU A 563 -10.80 -10.94 17.22
N VAL A 564 -10.82 -12.26 17.22
CA VAL A 564 -9.70 -13.10 16.74
C VAL A 564 -10.17 -14.04 15.65
N VAL A 565 -9.52 -13.98 14.50
CA VAL A 565 -9.57 -15.05 13.48
C VAL A 565 -8.43 -16.01 13.80
N PRO A 566 -8.73 -17.25 14.23
CA PRO A 566 -7.69 -18.17 14.68
C PRO A 566 -7.06 -18.96 13.53
N ARG A 567 -5.79 -19.33 13.67
CA ARG A 567 -5.19 -20.43 12.90
C ARG A 567 -5.71 -21.75 13.43
N ARG A 568 -6.60 -22.40 12.68
CA ARG A 568 -7.40 -23.55 13.13
C ARG A 568 -6.57 -24.73 13.66
N GLU A 569 -5.51 -25.10 12.95
CA GLU A 569 -4.64 -26.22 13.37
C GLU A 569 -3.94 -25.90 14.69
N ALA A 570 -3.39 -24.69 14.83
CA ALA A 570 -2.73 -24.25 16.04
C ALA A 570 -3.71 -24.14 17.22
N LEU A 571 -4.94 -23.66 16.97
CA LEU A 571 -5.99 -23.59 17.98
C LEU A 571 -6.40 -24.98 18.47
N ALA A 572 -6.55 -25.96 17.56
CA ALA A 572 -6.87 -27.35 17.91
C ALA A 572 -5.75 -27.99 18.76
N ALA A 573 -4.48 -27.76 18.39
CA ALA A 573 -3.34 -28.23 19.18
C ALA A 573 -3.27 -27.57 20.57
N PHE A 574 -3.57 -26.26 20.66
CA PHE A 574 -3.63 -25.52 21.93
C PHE A 574 -4.74 -26.05 22.84
N ALA A 575 -5.95 -26.28 22.29
CA ALA A 575 -7.06 -26.84 23.05
C ALA A 575 -6.73 -28.24 23.59
N ALA A 576 -6.15 -29.09 22.76
CA ALA A 576 -5.72 -30.43 23.16
C ALA A 576 -4.65 -30.38 24.28
N ALA A 577 -3.66 -29.50 24.17
CA ALA A 577 -2.63 -29.29 25.19
C ALA A 577 -3.20 -28.77 26.52
N ALA A 578 -4.30 -27.98 26.45
CA ALA A 578 -5.02 -27.49 27.61
C ALA A 578 -6.03 -28.48 28.19
N GLY A 579 -6.15 -29.71 27.63
CA GLY A 579 -7.11 -30.71 28.07
C GLY A 579 -8.57 -30.37 27.77
N LEU A 580 -8.80 -29.51 26.77
CA LEU A 580 -10.12 -29.08 26.33
C LEU A 580 -10.69 -30.01 25.24
N PRO A 581 -12.00 -29.97 24.98
CA PRO A 581 -12.60 -30.78 23.92
C PRO A 581 -11.91 -30.57 22.57
N PRO A 582 -11.81 -31.63 21.76
CA PRO A 582 -11.16 -31.54 20.45
C PRO A 582 -11.92 -30.60 19.53
N LEU A 583 -11.19 -29.69 18.88
CA LEU A 583 -11.72 -28.78 17.87
C LEU A 583 -11.47 -29.35 16.47
N ASN A 584 -12.44 -29.15 15.58
CA ASN A 584 -12.23 -29.45 14.17
C ASN A 584 -11.25 -28.42 13.56
N PRO A 585 -10.10 -28.87 13.00
CA PRO A 585 -9.15 -27.97 12.37
C PRO A 585 -9.61 -27.46 11.00
N ASP A 586 -10.66 -28.02 10.42
CA ASP A 586 -11.19 -27.63 9.12
C ASP A 586 -11.66 -26.17 9.12
N PRO A 587 -11.10 -25.29 8.25
CA PRO A 587 -11.45 -23.88 8.18
C PRO A 587 -12.90 -23.64 7.79
N ASP A 588 -13.53 -24.55 7.05
CA ASP A 588 -14.92 -24.41 6.57
C ASP A 588 -15.96 -24.79 7.64
N THR A 589 -15.53 -25.39 8.76
CA THR A 589 -16.43 -25.75 9.84
C THR A 589 -16.66 -24.57 10.78
N PRO A 590 -17.92 -24.19 11.13
CA PRO A 590 -18.20 -23.18 12.13
C PRO A 590 -17.55 -23.50 13.48
N LEU A 591 -17.02 -22.49 14.17
CA LEU A 591 -16.44 -22.64 15.54
C LEU A 591 -17.48 -22.60 16.66
N GLU A 592 -18.73 -22.44 16.33
CA GLU A 592 -19.80 -22.36 17.34
C GLU A 592 -20.41 -23.75 17.64
N PRO A 593 -20.75 -23.99 18.91
CA PRO A 593 -20.51 -23.17 20.09
C PRO A 593 -19.06 -23.24 20.58
N VAL A 594 -18.46 -22.10 20.95
CA VAL A 594 -17.09 -22.04 21.49
C VAL A 594 -17.14 -22.31 22.99
N ASP A 595 -16.31 -23.27 23.46
CA ASP A 595 -16.20 -23.58 24.89
C ASP A 595 -15.69 -22.35 25.67
N PRO A 596 -16.41 -21.89 26.72
CA PRO A 596 -15.96 -20.77 27.54
C PRO A 596 -14.59 -21.01 28.21
N ALA A 597 -14.22 -22.27 28.45
CA ALA A 597 -12.89 -22.59 28.98
C ALA A 597 -11.78 -22.30 27.97
N LEU A 598 -12.03 -22.54 26.69
CA LEU A 598 -11.10 -22.18 25.61
C LEU A 598 -10.91 -20.66 25.53
N LEU A 599 -12.00 -19.89 25.57
CA LEU A 599 -11.91 -18.42 25.54
C LEU A 599 -11.13 -17.86 26.73
N ARG A 600 -11.31 -18.46 27.94
CA ARG A 600 -10.51 -18.09 29.12
C ARG A 600 -9.02 -18.44 28.94
N ALA A 601 -8.72 -19.59 28.37
CA ALA A 601 -7.34 -20.01 28.11
C ALA A 601 -6.67 -19.07 27.08
N LEU A 602 -7.36 -18.74 25.99
CA LEU A 602 -6.90 -17.77 24.97
C LEU A 602 -6.68 -16.38 25.57
N LYS A 603 -7.64 -15.89 26.36
CA LYS A 603 -7.49 -14.60 27.08
C LYS A 603 -6.23 -14.60 27.95
N SER A 604 -5.98 -15.68 28.70
CA SER A 604 -4.79 -15.78 29.56
C SER A 604 -3.51 -15.73 28.73
N GLU A 605 -3.46 -16.49 27.65
CA GLU A 605 -2.31 -16.54 26.75
C GLU A 605 -2.05 -15.18 26.08
N PHE A 606 -3.09 -14.53 25.54
CA PHE A 606 -2.95 -13.23 24.88
C PHE A 606 -2.55 -12.13 25.87
N ASN A 607 -3.08 -12.13 27.08
CA ASN A 607 -2.62 -11.22 28.13
C ASN A 607 -1.16 -11.47 28.52
N ARG A 608 -0.69 -12.71 28.47
CA ARG A 608 0.73 -13.03 28.66
C ARG A 608 1.59 -12.45 27.54
N VAL A 609 1.17 -12.56 26.27
CA VAL A 609 1.84 -11.98 25.12
C VAL A 609 1.91 -10.46 25.25
N LEU A 610 0.79 -9.82 25.55
CA LEU A 610 0.73 -8.36 25.71
C LEU A 610 1.62 -7.84 26.85
N ALA A 611 1.63 -8.55 27.99
CA ALA A 611 2.45 -8.19 29.15
C ALA A 611 3.97 -8.36 28.90
N ALA A 612 4.37 -9.23 27.99
CA ALA A 612 5.77 -9.45 27.65
C ALA A 612 6.37 -8.34 26.76
N ARG A 613 5.57 -7.44 26.22
CA ARG A 613 6.03 -6.33 25.37
C ARG A 613 6.83 -5.30 26.19
N PRO A 614 7.90 -4.73 25.62
CA PRO A 614 8.56 -3.58 26.23
C PRO A 614 7.58 -2.40 26.38
N GLY A 615 7.49 -1.84 27.58
CA GLY A 615 6.61 -0.69 27.85
C GLY A 615 5.11 -1.02 27.97
N SER A 616 4.74 -2.31 28.15
CA SER A 616 3.34 -2.72 28.38
C SER A 616 2.73 -2.01 29.60
N ARG A 617 1.45 -1.60 29.47
CA ARG A 617 0.69 -0.91 30.52
C ARG A 617 -0.41 -1.80 31.10
N PRO A 618 -0.82 -1.58 32.36
CA PRO A 618 -1.92 -2.34 32.98
C PRO A 618 -3.24 -2.27 32.20
N ASP A 619 -3.51 -1.12 31.57
CA ASP A 619 -4.75 -0.84 30.84
C ASP A 619 -4.83 -1.55 29.49
N GLU A 620 -3.73 -2.13 29.03
CA GLU A 620 -3.63 -2.89 27.76
C GLU A 620 -4.09 -4.34 27.90
N ARG A 621 -4.74 -4.71 29.01
CA ARG A 621 -5.25 -6.06 29.27
C ARG A 621 -6.62 -6.28 28.63
N LEU A 622 -6.79 -7.51 28.11
CA LEU A 622 -8.05 -7.95 27.53
C LEU A 622 -9.03 -8.38 28.62
N ALA A 623 -10.27 -7.90 28.54
CA ALA A 623 -11.42 -8.39 29.30
C ALA A 623 -11.86 -9.78 28.82
N GLY A 624 -11.80 -10.00 27.51
CA GLY A 624 -12.21 -11.25 26.87
C GLY A 624 -11.76 -11.33 25.42
N VAL A 625 -12.05 -12.47 24.82
CA VAL A 625 -11.74 -12.83 23.43
C VAL A 625 -12.99 -13.41 22.78
N ALA A 626 -13.27 -13.04 21.55
CA ALA A 626 -14.26 -13.70 20.70
C ALA A 626 -13.58 -14.24 19.45
N LEU A 627 -13.92 -15.47 19.07
CA LEU A 627 -13.47 -16.05 17.80
C LEU A 627 -14.47 -15.66 16.71
N VAL A 628 -13.98 -15.14 15.59
CA VAL A 628 -14.80 -14.60 14.50
C VAL A 628 -14.38 -15.16 13.15
N ALA A 629 -15.26 -15.02 12.16
CA ALA A 629 -14.98 -15.40 10.77
C ALA A 629 -13.93 -14.48 10.15
N PRO A 630 -13.17 -14.95 9.14
CA PRO A 630 -12.10 -14.18 8.50
C PRO A 630 -12.56 -12.83 7.96
N PHE A 631 -11.65 -11.86 8.00
CA PHE A 631 -11.80 -10.58 7.31
C PHE A 631 -11.21 -10.71 5.91
N THR A 632 -12.05 -10.55 4.87
CA THR A 632 -11.66 -10.75 3.47
C THR A 632 -12.07 -9.56 2.61
N LEU A 633 -11.57 -9.55 1.37
CA LEU A 633 -12.02 -8.61 0.34
C LEU A 633 -13.48 -8.91 -0.07
N ASP A 634 -13.80 -10.20 -0.22
CA ASP A 634 -15.10 -10.66 -0.72
C ASP A 634 -16.25 -10.29 0.23
N ASN A 635 -16.00 -10.31 1.56
CA ASN A 635 -16.99 -9.88 2.55
C ASN A 635 -16.95 -8.38 2.86
N GLY A 636 -16.13 -7.62 2.16
CA GLY A 636 -16.05 -6.17 2.28
C GLY A 636 -15.40 -5.65 3.57
N LEU A 637 -14.81 -6.52 4.39
CA LEU A 637 -14.18 -6.16 5.66
C LEU A 637 -12.72 -5.74 5.53
N LEU A 638 -12.12 -5.99 4.37
CA LEU A 638 -10.84 -5.42 3.99
C LEU A 638 -11.02 -4.41 2.85
N THR A 639 -10.14 -3.43 2.80
CA THR A 639 -9.95 -2.58 1.62
C THR A 639 -9.16 -3.35 0.57
N GLN A 640 -9.12 -2.88 -0.69
CA GLN A 640 -8.30 -3.50 -1.73
C GLN A 640 -6.78 -3.43 -1.46
N THR A 641 -6.37 -2.56 -0.55
CA THR A 641 -5.02 -2.54 0.01
C THR A 641 -4.88 -3.41 1.26
N LEU A 642 -5.84 -4.32 1.48
CA LEU A 642 -5.88 -5.31 2.58
C LEU A 642 -5.90 -4.70 3.99
N LYS A 643 -6.34 -3.45 4.14
CA LYS A 643 -6.55 -2.82 5.45
C LYS A 643 -7.91 -3.20 6.02
N GLN A 644 -7.98 -3.42 7.32
CA GLN A 644 -9.23 -3.69 8.04
C GLN A 644 -10.15 -2.46 8.01
N ARG A 645 -11.42 -2.69 7.73
CA ARG A 645 -12.50 -1.71 7.89
C ARG A 645 -13.12 -1.90 9.27
N ARG A 646 -12.52 -1.26 10.27
CA ARG A 646 -12.89 -1.44 11.68
C ARG A 646 -14.37 -1.19 11.96
N ASP A 647 -14.94 -0.19 11.33
CA ASP A 647 -16.37 0.15 11.38
C ASP A 647 -17.25 -1.01 10.90
N ARG A 648 -16.93 -1.58 9.73
CA ARG A 648 -17.66 -2.71 9.15
C ARG A 648 -17.50 -4.00 9.96
N ILE A 649 -16.31 -4.24 10.49
CA ILE A 649 -16.03 -5.38 11.36
C ILE A 649 -16.83 -5.23 12.65
N THR A 650 -16.85 -4.04 13.26
CA THR A 650 -17.64 -3.77 14.45
C THR A 650 -19.15 -3.96 14.19
N GLU A 651 -19.64 -3.55 13.04
CA GLU A 651 -21.05 -3.74 12.63
C GLU A 651 -21.36 -5.25 12.48
N ARG A 652 -20.53 -6.03 11.76
CA ARG A 652 -20.74 -7.47 11.57
C ARG A 652 -20.71 -8.25 12.90
N ASP A 653 -19.70 -7.96 13.72
CA ASP A 653 -19.37 -8.76 14.91
C ASP A 653 -19.89 -8.13 16.21
N GLY A 654 -20.85 -7.20 16.13
CA GLY A 654 -21.39 -6.49 17.29
C GLY A 654 -21.88 -7.41 18.41
N ALA A 655 -22.56 -8.51 18.07
CA ALA A 655 -23.01 -9.51 19.06
C ALA A 655 -21.82 -10.19 19.77
N ALA A 656 -20.76 -10.52 19.05
CA ALA A 656 -19.55 -11.09 19.62
C ALA A 656 -18.82 -10.09 20.53
N ILE A 657 -18.82 -8.81 20.15
CA ILE A 657 -18.26 -7.73 20.99
C ILE A 657 -19.03 -7.61 22.30
N GLU A 658 -20.36 -7.56 22.26
CA GLU A 658 -21.17 -7.51 23.48
C GLU A 658 -20.95 -8.73 24.38
N ALA A 659 -20.83 -9.93 23.80
CA ALA A 659 -20.56 -11.15 24.55
C ALA A 659 -19.22 -11.12 25.31
N ILE A 660 -18.18 -10.44 24.79
CA ILE A 660 -16.91 -10.23 25.49
C ILE A 660 -17.11 -9.55 26.85
N TYR A 661 -18.04 -8.61 26.93
CA TYR A 661 -18.25 -7.75 28.10
C TYR A 661 -19.43 -8.19 28.97
N ALA A 662 -20.23 -9.15 28.52
CA ALA A 662 -21.35 -9.68 29.27
C ALA A 662 -20.95 -10.75 30.32
N SER A 663 -19.72 -11.23 30.29
CA SER A 663 -19.19 -12.34 31.12
C SER A 663 -18.42 -11.87 32.35
#